data_c481e5e7972d36362f02adf746016f57
#
_entry.id   c481e5e7972d36362f02adf746016f57
#
_cell.length_a   1.000
_cell.length_b   1.000
_cell.length_c   1.000
_cell.angle_alpha   90.00
_cell.angle_beta   90.00
_cell.angle_gamma   90.00
#
_symmetry.space_group_name_H-M   'P 1'
#
loop_
_entity.id
_entity.type
_entity.pdbx_description
1 polymer ?
#
loop_
_entity_poly.entity_id
_entity_poly.type
_entity_poly.pdbx_seq_one_letter_code
_entity_poly.pdbx_strand_id
1 'polypeptide(L)'
;MEKDFLDDLVVVKRSGQRVSFNDAKIALAVKKGFDSVYEEYDEKNVYKVKEKVLDQIRKEYKDRKTIGVEDVSDVIEEVLKKLKYDDVYESFRNYRERRDASREAFVVKQQHKFVKAIESLGLKSATEENSKRENANVDGDGPMGTMLHFGSTVSREFAKAYLMDAKYSRAHDEGAIHIHDLDFWAMGTTTCMQIDLNKLFKNGFSTGHGYLRTPNSIGSYSALAAIAIQANQNEQHGGQSIPAFDYYMAPGVLKTFKKEFKQAIYNYLDFEGFKELINFNKVTDIIDKLDTIDVDLSLFDEFMSKSTRLKEIFESAYDNAMKRTDRATYQAMEAFIHNLNTMHSRAGAQVPFSSVNFGTDTSAEGRMVVKNYLLAIEAGLGHGETPIFPISIFKVKEGVNYFPEDKNYDLFRLSCRVSAKRLFPNFSFIDAPYNKKYYVEGDYNTEVGYMGCRTRVLANVCGPSVTPGRGNLSFTSINLPRLGIKYGIALGERDKADMKAFYKELDETMDLVKGQLLQRFECQCSKSKANFKFLLGSGVWLNSEKLENNSKLRTVLKHGTLSIGFIGLAETLKALIGEHHGESEKAQKLGLEIIGHMRKKCDEYTEEYNLNFTCLATPAEGLSGRFVAIDRSIYGKIKGVTDRDYYTNSFHVPVYYKTSVKHKLEVEGKYHELTNAGHISYIELDGDTVNNVDAFETVVRIMHDCGIGYGAINHPVDRDPVCGYVGVIKDVCPRCGRHEGEGVEMEKVTCFDCNGR
;
A
#
# COMPACT_ATOMS: atom_id res chain seq x y z
N MET A 1 0.97 14.17 -46.33
CA MET A 1 1.70 15.17 -45.53
C MET A 1 2.98 14.51 -45.08
N GLU A 2 4.12 15.01 -45.50
CA GLU A 2 5.41 14.52 -44.95
C GLU A 2 5.43 14.80 -43.47
N LYS A 3 5.81 13.80 -42.70
CA LYS A 3 5.90 13.85 -41.22
C LYS A 3 7.03 14.84 -40.89
N ASP A 4 6.76 15.87 -40.07
CA ASP A 4 7.81 16.80 -39.66
C ASP A 4 8.89 16.06 -38.87
N PHE A 5 10.14 16.29 -39.17
CA PHE A 5 11.30 15.76 -38.44
C PHE A 5 11.19 15.98 -36.93
N LEU A 6 10.60 17.07 -36.50
CA LEU A 6 10.43 17.41 -35.08
C LEU A 6 9.52 16.44 -34.33
N ASP A 7 8.59 15.75 -35.04
CA ASP A 7 7.68 14.78 -34.39
C ASP A 7 8.41 13.54 -33.89
N ASP A 8 9.54 13.19 -34.53
CA ASP A 8 10.37 12.04 -34.15
C ASP A 8 11.60 12.44 -33.31
N LEU A 9 11.82 13.75 -33.08
CA LEU A 9 12.96 14.25 -32.30
C LEU A 9 12.74 14.06 -30.82
N VAL A 10 13.76 13.55 -30.14
CA VAL A 10 13.74 13.30 -28.69
C VAL A 10 14.63 14.31 -27.97
N VAL A 11 14.06 15.03 -27.00
CA VAL A 11 14.83 15.94 -26.14
C VAL A 11 15.45 15.15 -24.98
N VAL A 12 16.76 15.26 -24.82
CA VAL A 12 17.50 14.73 -23.68
C VAL A 12 17.60 15.83 -22.62
N LYS A 13 16.91 15.65 -21.50
CA LYS A 13 17.04 16.54 -20.35
C LYS A 13 18.41 16.42 -19.70
N ARG A 14 18.81 17.42 -18.90
CA ARG A 14 20.05 17.39 -18.12
C ARG A 14 20.18 16.16 -17.20
N SER A 15 19.05 15.59 -16.78
CA SER A 15 18.99 14.36 -15.99
C SER A 15 19.21 13.07 -16.80
N GLY A 16 19.46 13.18 -18.12
CA GLY A 16 19.51 12.05 -19.03
C GLY A 16 18.13 11.52 -19.47
N GLN A 17 17.05 12.03 -18.89
CA GLN A 17 15.68 11.64 -19.27
C GLN A 17 15.40 12.05 -20.71
N ARG A 18 14.83 11.13 -21.49
CA ARG A 18 14.42 11.35 -22.88
C ARG A 18 12.92 11.61 -22.94
N VAL A 19 12.53 12.71 -23.54
CA VAL A 19 11.12 13.11 -23.74
C VAL A 19 10.91 13.49 -25.18
N SER A 20 9.67 13.36 -25.69
CA SER A 20 9.32 13.83 -27.02
C SER A 20 9.51 15.35 -27.12
N PHE A 21 9.93 15.80 -28.29
CA PHE A 21 10.04 17.22 -28.56
C PHE A 21 8.66 17.89 -28.44
N ASN A 22 8.63 19.07 -27.82
CA ASN A 22 7.40 19.83 -27.62
C ASN A 22 7.70 21.32 -27.80
N ASP A 23 7.25 21.86 -28.92
CA ASP A 23 7.45 23.25 -29.35
C ASP A 23 6.76 24.26 -28.41
N ALA A 24 5.64 23.89 -27.76
CA ALA A 24 4.97 24.73 -26.78
C ALA A 24 5.87 25.11 -25.59
N LYS A 25 6.83 24.24 -25.22
CA LYS A 25 7.80 24.56 -24.18
C LYS A 25 8.80 25.63 -24.59
N ILE A 26 9.14 25.70 -25.87
CA ILE A 26 9.97 26.79 -26.44
C ILE A 26 9.19 28.11 -26.37
N ALA A 27 7.93 28.10 -26.80
CA ALA A 27 7.08 29.29 -26.73
C ALA A 27 6.96 29.81 -25.30
N LEU A 28 6.74 28.89 -24.31
CA LEU A 28 6.65 29.26 -22.92
C LEU A 28 7.96 29.82 -22.35
N ALA A 29 9.11 29.24 -22.73
CA ALA A 29 10.42 29.72 -22.30
C ALA A 29 10.71 31.13 -22.84
N VAL A 30 10.43 31.37 -24.14
CA VAL A 30 10.57 32.66 -24.78
C VAL A 30 9.61 33.68 -24.15
N LYS A 31 8.34 33.31 -23.95
CA LYS A 31 7.33 34.18 -23.31
C LYS A 31 7.79 34.67 -21.96
N LYS A 32 8.31 33.79 -21.11
CA LYS A 32 8.85 34.16 -19.79
C LYS A 32 10.01 35.18 -19.89
N GLY A 33 10.81 35.10 -20.92
CA GLY A 33 11.84 36.10 -21.22
C GLY A 33 11.23 37.48 -21.53
N PHE A 34 10.21 37.52 -22.36
CA PHE A 34 9.49 38.77 -22.68
C PHE A 34 8.75 39.32 -21.46
N ASP A 35 8.02 38.50 -20.74
CA ASP A 35 7.29 38.86 -19.49
C ASP A 35 8.23 39.46 -18.42
N SER A 36 9.51 39.10 -18.43
CA SER A 36 10.49 39.59 -17.44
C SER A 36 11.06 40.97 -17.79
N VAL A 37 10.87 41.45 -19.02
CA VAL A 37 11.46 42.67 -19.54
C VAL A 37 10.41 43.73 -19.88
N TYR A 38 9.25 43.29 -20.40
CA TYR A 38 8.22 44.19 -20.87
C TYR A 38 6.91 43.97 -20.11
N GLU A 39 6.27 45.06 -19.67
CA GLU A 39 4.92 45.01 -19.09
C GLU A 39 3.84 44.72 -20.15
N GLU A 40 4.03 45.23 -21.39
CA GLU A 40 3.16 44.97 -22.53
C GLU A 40 4.01 44.74 -23.79
N TYR A 41 3.66 43.72 -24.57
CA TYR A 41 4.29 43.41 -25.86
C TYR A 41 3.33 42.67 -26.79
N ASP A 42 3.57 42.71 -28.13
CA ASP A 42 2.79 41.92 -29.07
C ASP A 42 3.19 40.44 -29.01
N GLU A 43 2.26 39.55 -28.64
CA GLU A 43 2.48 38.10 -28.59
C GLU A 43 3.00 37.51 -29.91
N LYS A 44 2.79 38.19 -31.05
CA LYS A 44 3.39 37.83 -32.35
C LYS A 44 4.91 37.79 -32.29
N ASN A 45 5.54 38.57 -31.40
CA ASN A 45 6.99 38.55 -31.22
C ASN A 45 7.47 37.23 -30.62
N VAL A 46 6.73 36.68 -29.67
CA VAL A 46 7.01 35.34 -29.08
C VAL A 46 6.89 34.25 -30.16
N TYR A 47 5.82 34.29 -30.95
CA TYR A 47 5.64 33.34 -32.05
C TYR A 47 6.74 33.47 -33.11
N LYS A 48 7.14 34.68 -33.45
CA LYS A 48 8.23 34.93 -34.42
C LYS A 48 9.56 34.31 -33.92
N VAL A 49 9.89 34.51 -32.66
CA VAL A 49 11.09 33.90 -32.05
C VAL A 49 10.97 32.40 -32.07
N LYS A 50 9.83 31.82 -31.60
CA LYS A 50 9.56 30.39 -31.62
C LYS A 50 9.78 29.78 -33.00
N GLU A 51 9.15 30.31 -34.04
CA GLU A 51 9.27 29.78 -35.39
C GLU A 51 10.72 29.81 -35.90
N LYS A 52 11.46 30.88 -35.61
CA LYS A 52 12.88 30.97 -35.96
C LYS A 52 13.75 29.96 -35.20
N VAL A 53 13.42 29.68 -33.95
CA VAL A 53 14.09 28.60 -33.18
C VAL A 53 13.81 27.25 -33.81
N LEU A 54 12.55 26.96 -34.18
CA LEU A 54 12.19 25.70 -34.84
C LEU A 54 12.88 25.54 -36.19
N ASP A 55 12.94 26.61 -37.01
CA ASP A 55 13.65 26.61 -38.29
C ASP A 55 15.14 26.33 -38.13
N GLN A 56 15.77 26.90 -37.10
CA GLN A 56 17.19 26.67 -36.82
C GLN A 56 17.43 25.26 -36.33
N ILE A 57 16.57 24.71 -35.46
CA ILE A 57 16.64 23.31 -35.02
C ILE A 57 16.48 22.37 -36.22
N ARG A 58 15.52 22.57 -37.11
CA ARG A 58 15.37 21.80 -38.36
C ARG A 58 16.60 21.80 -39.20
N LYS A 59 17.29 22.95 -39.30
CA LYS A 59 18.49 23.11 -40.13
C LYS A 59 19.71 22.42 -39.52
N GLU A 60 19.93 22.57 -38.22
CA GLU A 60 21.17 22.15 -37.56
C GLU A 60 21.13 20.69 -37.01
N TYR A 61 19.92 20.19 -36.74
CA TYR A 61 19.75 18.88 -36.08
C TYR A 61 19.03 17.85 -36.97
N LYS A 62 18.79 18.13 -38.27
CA LYS A 62 18.03 17.24 -39.18
C LYS A 62 18.54 15.80 -39.26
N ASP A 63 19.83 15.59 -39.01
CA ASP A 63 20.50 14.28 -39.08
C ASP A 63 20.63 13.62 -37.68
N ARG A 64 20.06 14.24 -36.66
CA ARG A 64 20.11 13.74 -35.27
C ARG A 64 18.73 13.29 -34.81
N LYS A 65 18.69 12.16 -34.08
CA LYS A 65 17.46 11.67 -33.43
C LYS A 65 17.21 12.28 -32.04
N THR A 66 18.22 12.96 -31.51
CA THR A 66 18.16 13.55 -30.15
C THR A 66 18.77 14.95 -30.14
N ILE A 67 18.22 15.82 -29.30
CA ILE A 67 18.73 17.15 -28.97
C ILE A 67 18.80 17.34 -27.47
N GLY A 68 19.86 17.94 -26.96
CA GLY A 68 19.96 18.30 -25.54
C GLY A 68 19.09 19.51 -25.20
N VAL A 69 18.58 19.58 -23.97
CA VAL A 69 17.82 20.75 -23.50
C VAL A 69 18.69 22.01 -23.48
N GLU A 70 20.00 21.86 -23.31
CA GLU A 70 20.96 22.97 -23.40
C GLU A 70 21.08 23.47 -24.82
N ASP A 71 21.21 22.56 -25.80
CA ASP A 71 21.30 22.91 -27.21
C ASP A 71 20.05 23.72 -27.63
N VAL A 72 18.85 23.33 -27.15
CA VAL A 72 17.62 24.10 -27.39
C VAL A 72 17.71 25.51 -26.79
N SER A 73 18.27 25.61 -25.57
CA SER A 73 18.44 26.92 -24.91
C SER A 73 19.47 27.80 -25.65
N ASP A 74 20.54 27.22 -26.14
CA ASP A 74 21.58 27.91 -26.94
C ASP A 74 20.98 28.45 -28.24
N VAL A 75 20.16 27.66 -28.92
CA VAL A 75 19.44 28.08 -30.11
C VAL A 75 18.48 29.23 -29.80
N ILE A 76 17.76 29.22 -28.68
CA ILE A 76 16.89 30.31 -28.25
C ILE A 76 17.72 31.60 -28.06
N GLU A 77 18.84 31.52 -27.34
CA GLU A 77 19.73 32.67 -27.12
C GLU A 77 20.26 33.26 -28.45
N GLU A 78 20.69 32.41 -29.36
CA GLU A 78 21.19 32.81 -30.66
C GLU A 78 20.13 33.53 -31.51
N VAL A 79 18.90 32.98 -31.51
CA VAL A 79 17.78 33.57 -32.27
C VAL A 79 17.34 34.90 -31.66
N LEU A 80 17.26 35.03 -30.33
CA LEU A 80 16.95 36.31 -29.66
C LEU A 80 17.94 37.38 -30.06
N LYS A 81 19.24 37.06 -30.06
CA LYS A 81 20.32 37.99 -30.48
C LYS A 81 20.24 38.35 -31.97
N LYS A 82 19.99 37.36 -32.85
CA LYS A 82 19.81 37.59 -34.30
C LYS A 82 18.61 38.51 -34.61
N LEU A 83 17.55 38.39 -33.82
CA LEU A 83 16.35 39.21 -33.97
C LEU A 83 16.43 40.57 -33.25
N LYS A 84 17.58 40.87 -32.59
CA LYS A 84 17.84 42.13 -31.84
C LYS A 84 16.89 42.34 -30.65
N TYR A 85 16.50 41.26 -29.98
CA TYR A 85 15.82 41.33 -28.69
C TYR A 85 16.88 41.25 -27.57
N ASP A 86 17.81 42.21 -27.53
CA ASP A 86 18.98 42.15 -26.67
C ASP A 86 18.63 42.14 -25.18
N ASP A 87 17.63 42.92 -24.76
CA ASP A 87 17.17 42.94 -23.36
C ASP A 87 16.54 41.60 -22.94
N VAL A 88 15.75 40.96 -23.80
CA VAL A 88 15.16 39.65 -23.57
C VAL A 88 16.26 38.58 -23.56
N TYR A 89 17.22 38.68 -24.46
CA TYR A 89 18.41 37.80 -24.47
C TYR A 89 19.19 37.90 -23.17
N GLU A 90 19.50 39.09 -22.67
CA GLU A 90 20.21 39.27 -21.42
C GLU A 90 19.43 38.75 -20.23
N SER A 91 18.13 39.00 -20.17
CA SER A 91 17.25 38.46 -19.10
C SER A 91 17.21 36.94 -19.12
N PHE A 92 17.04 36.34 -20.31
CA PHE A 92 16.99 34.89 -20.50
C PHE A 92 18.31 34.24 -20.09
N ARG A 93 19.45 34.82 -20.52
CA ARG A 93 20.79 34.36 -20.16
C ARG A 93 21.08 34.48 -18.67
N ASN A 94 20.79 35.66 -18.08
CA ASN A 94 20.98 35.90 -16.64
C ASN A 94 20.12 34.92 -15.77
N TYR A 95 18.88 34.64 -16.21
CA TYR A 95 18.03 33.65 -15.53
C TYR A 95 18.64 32.25 -15.62
N ARG A 96 19.18 31.88 -16.80
CA ARG A 96 19.84 30.57 -17.00
C ARG A 96 21.09 30.46 -16.14
N GLU A 97 21.98 31.43 -16.15
CA GLU A 97 23.21 31.47 -15.36
C GLU A 97 22.93 31.39 -13.84
N ARG A 98 21.95 32.16 -13.34
CA ARG A 98 21.53 32.08 -11.92
C ARG A 98 20.98 30.71 -11.56
N ARG A 99 20.23 30.13 -12.44
CA ARG A 99 19.65 28.81 -12.23
C ARG A 99 20.69 27.70 -12.26
N ASP A 100 21.70 27.82 -13.10
CA ASP A 100 22.80 26.86 -13.20
C ASP A 100 23.74 26.99 -11.99
N ALA A 101 24.12 28.17 -11.58
CA ALA A 101 24.87 28.43 -10.35
C ALA A 101 24.14 27.92 -9.08
N SER A 102 22.81 28.15 -9.00
CA SER A 102 21.99 27.62 -7.91
C SER A 102 21.94 26.09 -7.90
N ARG A 103 21.88 25.45 -9.09
CA ARG A 103 21.91 24.00 -9.22
C ARG A 103 23.26 23.42 -8.86
N GLU A 104 24.34 24.01 -9.35
CA GLU A 104 25.71 23.58 -9.06
C GLU A 104 25.98 23.63 -7.55
N ALA A 105 25.63 24.73 -6.90
CA ALA A 105 25.71 24.85 -5.44
C ALA A 105 24.85 23.81 -4.71
N PHE A 106 23.65 23.51 -5.24
CA PHE A 106 22.79 22.49 -4.68
C PHE A 106 23.38 21.08 -4.87
N VAL A 107 23.91 20.76 -6.07
CA VAL A 107 24.55 19.46 -6.36
C VAL A 107 25.77 19.26 -5.46
N VAL A 108 26.64 20.25 -5.30
CA VAL A 108 27.78 20.19 -4.39
C VAL A 108 27.35 19.92 -2.96
N LYS A 109 26.29 20.62 -2.48
CA LYS A 109 25.73 20.36 -1.16
C LYS A 109 25.18 18.96 -1.00
N GLN A 110 24.52 18.41 -2.03
CA GLN A 110 23.99 17.04 -1.99
C GLN A 110 25.11 16.01 -2.08
N GLN A 111 26.15 16.23 -2.88
CA GLN A 111 27.35 15.38 -2.91
C GLN A 111 28.00 15.32 -1.53
N HIS A 112 28.14 16.43 -0.83
CA HIS A 112 28.68 16.46 0.52
C HIS A 112 27.79 15.69 1.51
N LYS A 113 26.47 15.80 1.42
CA LYS A 113 25.52 14.99 2.22
C LYS A 113 25.65 13.51 1.91
N PHE A 114 25.81 13.15 0.63
CA PHE A 114 26.01 11.77 0.17
C PHE A 114 27.29 11.17 0.78
N VAL A 115 28.42 11.89 0.70
CA VAL A 115 29.69 11.44 1.32
C VAL A 115 29.52 11.28 2.83
N LYS A 116 28.92 12.26 3.51
CA LYS A 116 28.66 12.16 4.96
C LYS A 116 27.75 11.00 5.34
N ALA A 117 26.73 10.71 4.53
CA ALA A 117 25.85 9.57 4.76
C ALA A 117 26.63 8.23 4.66
N ILE A 118 27.53 8.11 3.67
CA ILE A 118 28.39 6.93 3.53
C ILE A 118 29.38 6.83 4.70
N GLU A 119 30.04 7.92 5.07
CA GLU A 119 30.94 7.95 6.21
C GLU A 119 30.24 7.54 7.51
N SER A 120 28.99 8.01 7.71
CA SER A 120 28.20 7.65 8.90
C SER A 120 27.84 6.17 8.97
N LEU A 121 27.66 5.49 7.82
CA LEU A 121 27.41 4.04 7.76
C LEU A 121 28.62 3.22 8.23
N GLY A 122 29.85 3.68 7.92
CA GLY A 122 31.08 3.01 8.38
C GLY A 122 31.38 3.20 9.87
N LEU A 123 30.75 4.18 10.54
CA LEU A 123 30.96 4.51 11.93
C LEU A 123 29.87 4.01 12.88
N LYS A 124 28.71 3.61 12.35
CA LYS A 124 27.57 3.14 13.14
C LYS A 124 27.66 1.63 13.29
N SER A 125 27.86 1.18 14.54
CA SER A 125 27.52 -0.19 14.87
C SER A 125 26.01 -0.39 14.67
N ALA A 126 25.59 -1.58 14.24
CA ALA A 126 24.18 -1.95 13.96
C ALA A 126 23.22 -1.81 15.16
N THR A 127 23.64 -1.19 16.25
CA THR A 127 22.94 -1.05 17.53
C THR A 127 22.11 0.22 17.69
N GLU A 128 22.05 1.13 16.69
CA GLU A 128 21.16 2.28 16.84
C GLU A 128 19.70 1.90 16.62
N GLU A 129 18.89 2.08 17.67
CA GLU A 129 17.46 1.81 17.76
C GLU A 129 16.61 2.39 16.60
N ASN A 130 17.10 3.40 15.89
CA ASN A 130 16.36 4.05 14.81
C ASN A 130 16.21 3.19 13.53
N SER A 131 17.15 2.29 13.27
CA SER A 131 17.01 1.36 12.14
C SER A 131 16.05 0.20 12.44
N LYS A 132 15.84 -0.12 13.72
CA LYS A 132 14.86 -1.13 14.17
C LYS A 132 13.42 -0.65 14.10
N ARG A 133 13.19 0.68 13.99
CA ARG A 133 11.86 1.29 14.08
C ARG A 133 11.22 1.61 12.74
N GLU A 134 11.96 1.55 11.63
CA GLU A 134 11.41 1.96 10.33
C GLU A 134 10.47 0.92 9.70
N ASN A 135 10.66 -0.39 9.98
CA ASN A 135 9.78 -1.45 9.46
C ASN A 135 9.83 -2.72 10.32
N ALA A 136 8.70 -3.18 10.81
CA ALA A 136 8.59 -4.41 11.61
C ALA A 136 9.04 -5.70 10.86
N ASN A 137 9.22 -5.64 9.56
CA ASN A 137 9.60 -6.76 8.71
C ASN A 137 11.08 -6.80 8.32
N VAL A 138 11.91 -5.89 8.84
CA VAL A 138 13.34 -5.77 8.49
C VAL A 138 14.21 -6.30 9.62
N ASP A 139 15.09 -7.25 9.29
CA ASP A 139 16.20 -7.64 10.17
C ASP A 139 17.42 -6.78 9.84
N GLY A 140 17.55 -5.65 10.54
CA GLY A 140 18.64 -4.68 10.34
C GLY A 140 19.99 -5.10 10.95
N ASP A 141 19.99 -6.03 11.89
CA ASP A 141 21.18 -6.39 12.68
C ASP A 141 22.04 -7.45 11.99
N GLY A 142 21.50 -8.17 11.00
CA GLY A 142 22.21 -9.19 10.24
C GLY A 142 23.11 -8.62 9.14
N PRO A 143 24.03 -9.41 8.59
CA PRO A 143 24.92 -8.98 7.49
C PRO A 143 24.15 -8.48 6.26
N MET A 144 23.07 -9.15 5.91
CA MET A 144 22.22 -8.76 4.77
C MET A 144 21.38 -7.53 5.06
N GLY A 145 20.92 -7.35 6.30
CA GLY A 145 20.26 -6.13 6.76
C GLY A 145 21.18 -4.91 6.66
N THR A 146 22.42 -5.04 7.08
CA THR A 146 23.46 -4.00 6.92
C THR A 146 23.70 -3.67 5.44
N MET A 147 23.78 -4.68 4.57
CA MET A 147 23.92 -4.49 3.12
C MET A 147 22.70 -3.74 2.53
N LEU A 148 21.50 -4.13 2.93
CA LEU A 148 20.25 -3.48 2.50
C LEU A 148 20.22 -2.01 2.96
N HIS A 149 20.59 -1.73 4.21
CA HIS A 149 20.65 -0.38 4.76
C HIS A 149 21.68 0.50 4.01
N PHE A 150 22.86 -0.06 3.70
CA PHE A 150 23.84 0.64 2.87
C PHE A 150 23.28 0.96 1.48
N GLY A 151 22.70 -0.01 0.78
CA GLY A 151 22.10 0.17 -0.54
C GLY A 151 20.96 1.21 -0.53
N SER A 152 20.09 1.15 0.47
CA SER A 152 18.97 2.07 0.67
C SER A 152 19.48 3.52 0.86
N THR A 153 20.46 3.72 1.75
CA THR A 153 21.02 5.06 2.03
C THR A 153 21.67 5.66 0.79
N VAL A 154 22.49 4.89 0.08
CA VAL A 154 23.17 5.33 -1.15
C VAL A 154 22.13 5.68 -2.23
N SER A 155 21.15 4.81 -2.45
CA SER A 155 20.11 5.02 -3.46
C SER A 155 19.26 6.24 -3.18
N ARG A 156 18.90 6.49 -1.92
CA ARG A 156 18.14 7.68 -1.48
C ARG A 156 18.89 8.97 -1.80
N GLU A 157 20.16 9.07 -1.40
CA GLU A 157 20.96 10.27 -1.65
C GLU A 157 21.24 10.46 -3.15
N PHE A 158 21.43 9.38 -3.90
CA PHE A 158 21.57 9.42 -5.34
C PHE A 158 20.29 9.93 -6.03
N ALA A 159 19.11 9.46 -5.60
CA ALA A 159 17.84 9.94 -6.13
C ALA A 159 17.64 11.44 -5.90
N LYS A 160 17.98 11.94 -4.70
CA LYS A 160 17.89 13.37 -4.35
C LYS A 160 18.88 14.24 -5.12
N ALA A 161 20.08 13.76 -5.37
CA ALA A 161 21.14 14.53 -6.02
C ALA A 161 20.99 14.54 -7.55
N TYR A 162 20.57 13.42 -8.16
CA TYR A 162 20.70 13.22 -9.62
C TYR A 162 19.42 12.89 -10.36
N LEU A 163 18.40 12.29 -9.71
CA LEU A 163 17.23 11.80 -10.44
C LEU A 163 16.04 12.73 -10.39
N MET A 164 15.84 13.46 -9.30
CA MET A 164 14.70 14.35 -9.16
C MET A 164 15.07 15.82 -9.34
N ASP A 165 14.09 16.65 -9.67
CA ASP A 165 14.28 18.10 -9.74
C ASP A 165 14.64 18.64 -8.34
N ALA A 166 15.57 19.58 -8.29
CA ALA A 166 16.09 20.19 -7.05
C ALA A 166 14.99 20.77 -6.15
N LYS A 167 13.89 21.27 -6.72
CA LYS A 167 12.77 21.81 -5.95
C LYS A 167 12.08 20.75 -5.08
N TYR A 168 11.99 19.50 -5.56
CA TYR A 168 11.39 18.39 -4.82
C TYR A 168 12.31 17.90 -3.71
N SER A 169 13.62 17.74 -3.99
CA SER A 169 14.62 17.41 -2.98
C SER A 169 14.66 18.45 -1.86
N ARG A 170 14.59 19.73 -2.22
CA ARG A 170 14.58 20.82 -1.24
C ARG A 170 13.34 20.77 -0.36
N ALA A 171 12.15 20.67 -0.97
CA ALA A 171 10.89 20.60 -0.21
C ALA A 171 10.84 19.37 0.72
N HIS A 172 11.42 18.24 0.29
CA HIS A 172 11.58 17.06 1.14
C HIS A 172 12.55 17.31 2.29
N ASP A 173 13.75 17.82 2.02
CA ASP A 173 14.79 18.07 3.03
C ASP A 173 14.34 19.11 4.07
N GLU A 174 13.66 20.16 3.63
CA GLU A 174 13.11 21.22 4.49
C GLU A 174 11.86 20.79 5.27
N GLY A 175 11.27 19.63 4.93
CA GLY A 175 10.12 19.04 5.62
C GLY A 175 8.78 19.70 5.29
N ALA A 176 8.64 20.37 4.15
CA ALA A 176 7.34 20.79 3.63
C ALA A 176 6.54 19.60 3.12
N ILE A 177 7.24 18.62 2.54
CA ILE A 177 6.70 17.34 2.08
C ILE A 177 7.60 16.19 2.53
N HIS A 178 7.07 14.97 2.47
CA HIS A 178 7.85 13.75 2.59
C HIS A 178 7.59 12.83 1.41
N ILE A 179 8.63 12.60 0.61
CA ILE A 179 8.58 11.65 -0.49
C ILE A 179 8.93 10.29 0.08
N HIS A 180 7.98 9.35 0.05
CA HIS A 180 8.18 8.00 0.59
C HIS A 180 9.02 7.13 -0.34
N ASP A 181 9.73 6.17 0.25
CA ASP A 181 10.50 5.14 -0.48
C ASP A 181 11.44 5.74 -1.53
N LEU A 182 12.20 6.76 -1.15
CA LEU A 182 13.15 7.45 -2.02
C LEU A 182 14.28 6.54 -2.51
N ASP A 183 14.66 5.57 -1.73
CA ASP A 183 15.65 4.55 -2.02
C ASP A 183 15.24 3.65 -3.20
N PHE A 184 13.93 3.48 -3.42
CA PHE A 184 13.40 2.71 -4.56
C PHE A 184 13.11 3.54 -5.81
N TRP A 185 13.39 4.83 -5.80
CA TRP A 185 13.15 5.70 -6.96
C TRP A 185 13.86 5.23 -8.24
N ALA A 186 15.17 4.96 -8.14
CA ALA A 186 16.01 4.56 -9.27
C ALA A 186 15.58 3.20 -9.86
N MET A 187 15.08 2.30 -9.02
CA MET A 187 14.63 0.96 -9.41
C MET A 187 13.33 1.02 -10.21
N GLY A 188 12.51 2.05 -10.03
CA GLY A 188 11.24 2.20 -10.72
C GLY A 188 10.16 1.21 -10.28
N THR A 189 10.29 0.68 -9.06
CA THR A 189 9.33 -0.26 -8.47
C THR A 189 8.04 0.46 -8.04
N THR A 190 6.95 -0.31 -7.91
CA THR A 190 5.66 0.15 -7.36
C THR A 190 5.65 0.03 -5.86
N THR A 191 4.75 0.78 -5.18
CA THR A 191 4.63 0.72 -3.71
C THR A 191 3.86 -0.50 -3.25
N CYS A 192 2.62 -0.66 -3.71
CA CYS A 192 1.72 -1.71 -3.23
C CYS A 192 1.07 -2.48 -4.38
N MET A 193 0.61 -3.73 -4.09
CA MET A 193 0.02 -4.61 -5.09
C MET A 193 -1.04 -5.53 -4.49
N GLN A 194 -2.15 -5.72 -5.24
CA GLN A 194 -3.19 -6.72 -4.99
C GLN A 194 -2.99 -7.91 -5.93
N ILE A 195 -2.50 -9.03 -5.41
CA ILE A 195 -2.12 -10.22 -6.19
C ILE A 195 -3.36 -11.05 -6.53
N ASP A 196 -3.60 -11.27 -7.83
CA ASP A 196 -4.62 -12.19 -8.32
C ASP A 196 -4.07 -13.61 -8.38
N LEU A 197 -4.33 -14.42 -7.36
CA LEU A 197 -3.88 -15.81 -7.33
C LEU A 197 -4.65 -16.70 -8.30
N ASN A 198 -5.92 -16.40 -8.61
CA ASN A 198 -6.67 -17.19 -9.60
C ASN A 198 -5.97 -17.18 -10.95
N LYS A 199 -5.52 -16.00 -11.38
CA LYS A 199 -4.80 -15.85 -12.63
C LYS A 199 -3.50 -16.64 -12.64
N LEU A 200 -2.74 -16.59 -11.55
CA LEU A 200 -1.49 -17.33 -11.40
C LEU A 200 -1.70 -18.84 -11.35
N PHE A 201 -2.73 -19.31 -10.65
CA PHE A 201 -2.95 -20.72 -10.42
C PHE A 201 -3.62 -21.43 -11.61
N LYS A 202 -4.34 -20.68 -12.47
CA LYS A 202 -5.03 -21.24 -13.61
C LYS A 202 -4.09 -21.98 -14.58
N ASN A 203 -2.94 -21.38 -14.87
CA ASN A 203 -1.99 -21.91 -15.84
C ASN A 203 -0.61 -22.21 -15.22
N GLY A 204 -0.41 -21.91 -13.94
CA GLY A 204 0.91 -21.84 -13.35
C GLY A 204 1.63 -20.52 -13.67
N PHE A 205 2.82 -20.32 -13.13
CA PHE A 205 3.57 -19.07 -13.29
C PHE A 205 5.09 -19.28 -13.13
N SER A 206 5.87 -18.27 -13.54
CA SER A 206 7.31 -18.24 -13.35
C SER A 206 7.72 -17.10 -12.42
N THR A 207 8.67 -17.35 -11.54
CA THR A 207 9.33 -16.33 -10.72
C THR A 207 10.59 -15.75 -11.39
N GLY A 208 10.89 -16.18 -12.63
CA GLY A 208 12.10 -15.82 -13.36
C GLY A 208 13.21 -16.87 -13.31
N HIS A 209 13.08 -17.91 -12.49
CA HIS A 209 14.08 -18.97 -12.33
C HIS A 209 13.56 -20.37 -12.72
N GLY A 210 12.28 -20.52 -12.98
CA GLY A 210 11.64 -21.77 -13.34
C GLY A 210 10.14 -21.57 -13.49
N TYR A 211 9.43 -22.62 -13.88
CA TYR A 211 8.00 -22.62 -14.06
C TYR A 211 7.30 -23.48 -13.01
N LEU A 212 6.35 -22.90 -12.29
CA LEU A 212 5.56 -23.56 -11.25
C LEU A 212 4.23 -23.99 -11.86
N ARG A 213 3.92 -25.28 -11.74
CA ARG A 213 2.66 -25.84 -12.27
C ARG A 213 1.42 -25.37 -11.51
N THR A 214 0.26 -25.54 -12.09
CA THR A 214 -1.04 -25.40 -11.42
C THR A 214 -1.10 -26.24 -10.14
N PRO A 215 -1.53 -25.67 -8.99
CA PRO A 215 -1.66 -26.41 -7.74
C PRO A 215 -2.82 -27.42 -7.78
N ASN A 216 -2.65 -28.56 -7.08
CA ASN A 216 -3.60 -29.67 -7.08
C ASN A 216 -4.09 -30.12 -5.69
N SER A 217 -3.71 -29.41 -4.65
CA SER A 217 -4.15 -29.65 -3.26
C SER A 217 -4.07 -28.36 -2.46
N ILE A 218 -4.79 -28.25 -1.35
CA ILE A 218 -4.75 -27.08 -0.48
C ILE A 218 -3.33 -26.75 0.00
N GLY A 219 -2.51 -27.75 0.30
CA GLY A 219 -1.10 -27.57 0.65
C GLY A 219 -0.29 -26.94 -0.49
N SER A 220 -0.51 -27.36 -1.75
CA SER A 220 0.17 -26.74 -2.89
C SER A 220 -0.35 -25.32 -3.21
N TYR A 221 -1.65 -25.05 -3.00
CA TYR A 221 -2.21 -23.70 -3.10
C TYR A 221 -1.56 -22.75 -2.09
N SER A 222 -1.46 -23.18 -0.83
CA SER A 222 -0.81 -22.43 0.24
C SER A 222 0.68 -22.15 -0.06
N ALA A 223 1.42 -23.18 -0.47
CA ALA A 223 2.84 -23.03 -0.80
C ALA A 223 3.07 -22.06 -1.97
N LEU A 224 2.27 -22.16 -3.05
CA LEU A 224 2.39 -21.28 -4.20
C LEU A 224 1.92 -19.85 -3.90
N ALA A 225 0.95 -19.65 -3.00
CA ALA A 225 0.57 -18.34 -2.51
C ALA A 225 1.72 -17.65 -1.76
N ALA A 226 2.42 -18.37 -0.88
CA ALA A 226 3.60 -17.85 -0.19
C ALA A 226 4.73 -17.52 -1.18
N ILE A 227 4.99 -18.37 -2.16
CA ILE A 227 5.99 -18.11 -3.22
C ILE A 227 5.62 -16.87 -4.04
N ALA A 228 4.34 -16.69 -4.39
CA ALA A 228 3.89 -15.51 -5.13
C ALA A 228 4.15 -14.22 -4.34
N ILE A 229 3.85 -14.20 -3.05
CA ILE A 229 4.12 -13.07 -2.16
C ILE A 229 5.62 -12.80 -2.07
N GLN A 230 6.44 -13.81 -1.86
CA GLN A 230 7.90 -13.68 -1.75
C GLN A 230 8.54 -13.20 -3.05
N ALA A 231 8.09 -13.73 -4.19
CA ALA A 231 8.57 -13.30 -5.51
C ALA A 231 8.20 -11.83 -5.78
N ASN A 232 6.96 -11.44 -5.48
CA ASN A 232 6.48 -10.07 -5.68
C ASN A 232 7.26 -9.05 -4.83
N GLN A 233 7.65 -9.40 -3.59
CA GLN A 233 8.41 -8.52 -2.71
C GLN A 233 9.74 -8.08 -3.30
N ASN A 234 10.36 -8.87 -4.16
CA ASN A 234 11.61 -8.52 -4.81
C ASN A 234 11.45 -7.51 -5.96
N GLU A 235 10.23 -7.31 -6.44
CA GLU A 235 9.92 -6.46 -7.58
C GLU A 235 9.04 -5.23 -7.25
N GLN A 236 8.63 -5.11 -5.98
CA GLN A 236 7.94 -3.95 -5.42
C GLN A 236 8.49 -3.61 -4.04
N HIS A 237 8.16 -2.44 -3.46
CA HIS A 237 8.81 -2.00 -2.22
C HIS A 237 7.88 -1.90 -0.99
N GLY A 238 6.58 -1.75 -1.16
CA GLY A 238 5.63 -1.62 -0.04
C GLY A 238 4.85 -2.90 0.25
N GLY A 239 3.65 -2.72 0.76
CA GLY A 239 2.76 -3.81 1.12
C GLY A 239 2.17 -4.53 -0.08
N GLN A 240 1.96 -5.82 0.06
CA GLN A 240 1.31 -6.65 -0.93
C GLN A 240 0.16 -7.42 -0.29
N SER A 241 -0.89 -7.67 -1.06
CA SER A 241 -2.11 -8.25 -0.53
C SER A 241 -2.71 -9.29 -1.46
N ILE A 242 -3.41 -10.24 -0.87
CA ILE A 242 -4.33 -11.14 -1.58
C ILE A 242 -5.76 -10.65 -1.26
N PRO A 243 -6.51 -10.14 -2.24
CA PRO A 243 -7.78 -9.44 -1.99
C PRO A 243 -8.98 -10.35 -1.72
N ALA A 244 -8.90 -11.64 -2.07
CA ALA A 244 -9.98 -12.61 -1.94
C ALA A 244 -9.40 -14.00 -1.61
N PHE A 245 -8.73 -14.09 -0.46
CA PHE A 245 -7.95 -15.27 -0.08
C PHE A 245 -8.79 -16.54 0.05
N ASP A 246 -9.98 -16.44 0.64
CA ASP A 246 -10.93 -17.52 0.77
C ASP A 246 -11.37 -18.07 -0.59
N TYR A 247 -11.81 -17.21 -1.52
CA TYR A 247 -12.17 -17.61 -2.88
C TYR A 247 -11.01 -18.25 -3.65
N TYR A 248 -9.79 -17.73 -3.47
CA TYR A 248 -8.63 -18.23 -4.20
C TYR A 248 -8.14 -19.58 -3.67
N MET A 249 -8.36 -19.87 -2.38
CA MET A 249 -7.96 -21.14 -1.76
C MET A 249 -9.03 -22.23 -1.85
N ALA A 250 -10.30 -21.87 -1.97
CA ALA A 250 -11.44 -22.78 -2.03
C ALA A 250 -11.27 -23.92 -3.06
N PRO A 251 -10.80 -23.68 -4.31
CA PRO A 251 -10.55 -24.78 -5.25
C PRO A 251 -9.50 -25.78 -4.76
N GLY A 252 -8.56 -25.37 -3.93
CA GLY A 252 -7.57 -26.24 -3.32
C GLY A 252 -8.18 -27.20 -2.29
N VAL A 253 -9.16 -26.74 -1.53
CA VAL A 253 -9.94 -27.54 -0.59
C VAL A 253 -10.73 -28.61 -1.35
N LEU A 254 -11.47 -28.20 -2.41
CA LEU A 254 -12.25 -29.14 -3.24
C LEU A 254 -11.37 -30.23 -3.87
N LYS A 255 -10.22 -29.86 -4.44
CA LYS A 255 -9.27 -30.83 -5.02
C LYS A 255 -8.73 -31.80 -3.98
N THR A 256 -8.44 -31.31 -2.79
CA THR A 256 -8.00 -32.16 -1.67
C THR A 256 -9.11 -33.11 -1.23
N PHE A 257 -10.33 -32.62 -1.06
CA PHE A 257 -11.48 -33.43 -0.70
C PHE A 257 -11.73 -34.54 -1.72
N LYS A 258 -11.78 -34.24 -3.02
CA LYS A 258 -11.95 -35.25 -4.05
C LYS A 258 -10.91 -36.37 -3.97
N LYS A 259 -9.67 -36.02 -3.74
CA LYS A 259 -8.57 -36.99 -3.56
C LYS A 259 -8.80 -37.85 -2.31
N GLU A 260 -9.09 -37.24 -1.18
CA GLU A 260 -9.30 -37.95 0.10
C GLU A 260 -10.57 -38.82 0.04
N PHE A 261 -11.64 -38.36 -0.62
CA PHE A 261 -12.87 -39.10 -0.75
C PHE A 261 -12.69 -40.34 -1.62
N LYS A 262 -12.04 -40.23 -2.78
CA LYS A 262 -11.67 -41.38 -3.60
C LYS A 262 -10.85 -42.40 -2.81
N GLN A 263 -9.84 -41.92 -2.08
CA GLN A 263 -8.96 -42.80 -1.31
C GLN A 263 -9.72 -43.48 -0.15
N ALA A 264 -10.61 -42.76 0.53
CA ALA A 264 -11.41 -43.32 1.61
C ALA A 264 -12.36 -44.41 1.12
N ILE A 265 -13.12 -44.14 0.02
CA ILE A 265 -14.02 -45.15 -0.58
C ILE A 265 -13.19 -46.37 -0.98
N TYR A 266 -12.09 -46.18 -1.71
CA TYR A 266 -11.23 -47.30 -2.14
C TYR A 266 -10.78 -48.16 -0.97
N ASN A 267 -10.26 -47.54 0.08
CA ASN A 267 -9.76 -48.23 1.27
C ASN A 267 -10.84 -49.00 1.99
N TYR A 268 -12.04 -48.43 2.18
CA TYR A 268 -13.16 -49.10 2.82
C TYR A 268 -13.69 -50.26 1.99
N LEU A 269 -13.83 -50.10 0.64
CA LEU A 269 -14.25 -51.17 -0.23
C LEU A 269 -13.24 -52.33 -0.28
N ASP A 270 -11.95 -52.00 -0.29
CA ASP A 270 -10.89 -53.04 -0.29
C ASP A 270 -10.85 -53.79 1.02
N PHE A 271 -10.89 -53.07 2.16
CA PHE A 271 -10.86 -53.67 3.49
C PHE A 271 -12.07 -54.56 3.80
N GLU A 272 -13.25 -54.14 3.38
CA GLU A 272 -14.52 -54.86 3.59
C GLU A 272 -14.81 -55.93 2.50
N GLY A 273 -13.96 -56.07 1.48
CA GLY A 273 -14.12 -57.05 0.42
C GLY A 273 -15.17 -56.72 -0.64
N PHE A 274 -15.64 -55.47 -0.74
CA PHE A 274 -16.62 -55.01 -1.72
C PHE A 274 -16.03 -54.48 -3.02
N LYS A 275 -14.73 -54.47 -3.17
CA LYS A 275 -14.00 -53.83 -4.27
C LYS A 275 -14.43 -54.42 -5.64
N GLU A 276 -14.61 -55.73 -5.73
CA GLU A 276 -15.01 -56.42 -6.97
C GLU A 276 -16.51 -56.21 -7.34
N LEU A 277 -17.32 -55.79 -6.36
CA LEU A 277 -18.75 -55.56 -6.54
C LEU A 277 -19.10 -54.14 -7.04
N ILE A 278 -18.15 -53.22 -6.95
CA ILE A 278 -18.34 -51.81 -7.28
C ILE A 278 -17.44 -51.40 -8.44
N ASN A 279 -18.02 -50.83 -9.48
CA ASN A 279 -17.24 -50.19 -10.54
C ASN A 279 -16.64 -48.87 -10.02
N PHE A 280 -15.41 -48.94 -9.51
CA PHE A 280 -14.72 -47.79 -8.89
C PHE A 280 -14.47 -46.67 -9.91
N ASN A 281 -14.31 -46.95 -11.19
CA ASN A 281 -14.17 -45.91 -12.23
C ASN A 281 -15.44 -45.02 -12.30
N LYS A 282 -16.64 -45.62 -12.23
CA LYS A 282 -17.88 -44.83 -12.17
C LYS A 282 -17.95 -43.96 -10.91
N VAL A 283 -17.55 -44.51 -9.78
CA VAL A 283 -17.47 -43.73 -8.50
C VAL A 283 -16.51 -42.54 -8.67
N THR A 284 -15.35 -42.80 -9.24
CA THR A 284 -14.36 -41.76 -9.53
C THR A 284 -14.89 -40.67 -10.45
N ASP A 285 -15.60 -41.07 -11.52
CA ASP A 285 -16.21 -40.13 -12.48
C ASP A 285 -17.28 -39.23 -11.83
N ILE A 286 -18.03 -39.74 -10.85
CA ILE A 286 -18.98 -38.93 -10.08
C ILE A 286 -18.21 -37.92 -9.20
N ILE A 287 -17.20 -38.40 -8.47
CA ILE A 287 -16.40 -37.54 -7.59
C ILE A 287 -15.67 -36.45 -8.37
N ASP A 288 -15.17 -36.76 -9.59
CA ASP A 288 -14.49 -35.78 -10.42
C ASP A 288 -15.39 -34.61 -10.87
N LYS A 289 -16.69 -34.90 -10.99
CA LYS A 289 -17.71 -33.90 -11.39
C LYS A 289 -18.26 -33.08 -10.21
N LEU A 290 -17.96 -33.43 -8.99
CA LEU A 290 -18.40 -32.62 -7.83
C LEU A 290 -17.87 -31.19 -7.96
N ASP A 291 -18.66 -30.21 -7.61
CA ASP A 291 -18.35 -28.79 -7.59
C ASP A 291 -18.26 -28.22 -6.16
N THR A 292 -18.61 -29.04 -5.15
CA THR A 292 -18.54 -28.68 -3.74
C THR A 292 -18.18 -29.90 -2.87
N ILE A 293 -17.66 -29.61 -1.66
CA ILE A 293 -17.43 -30.62 -0.60
C ILE A 293 -18.72 -30.96 0.18
N ASP A 294 -19.76 -30.16 0.05
CA ASP A 294 -21.09 -30.43 0.64
C ASP A 294 -21.87 -31.34 -0.31
N VAL A 295 -21.54 -32.63 -0.25
CA VAL A 295 -21.98 -33.61 -1.22
C VAL A 295 -23.33 -34.23 -0.86
N ASP A 296 -24.29 -34.17 -1.79
CA ASP A 296 -25.48 -35.00 -1.70
C ASP A 296 -25.12 -36.46 -2.03
N LEU A 297 -25.07 -37.29 -1.00
CA LEU A 297 -24.70 -38.70 -1.13
C LEU A 297 -25.69 -39.49 -2.02
N SER A 298 -26.90 -38.98 -2.30
CA SER A 298 -27.85 -39.62 -3.25
C SER A 298 -27.25 -39.82 -4.64
N LEU A 299 -26.24 -39.05 -5.02
CA LEU A 299 -25.45 -39.24 -6.24
C LEU A 299 -24.84 -40.66 -6.37
N PHE A 300 -24.68 -41.34 -5.22
CA PHE A 300 -24.10 -42.70 -5.13
C PHE A 300 -25.15 -43.79 -4.87
N ASP A 301 -26.45 -43.50 -4.96
CA ASP A 301 -27.51 -44.45 -4.68
C ASP A 301 -27.45 -45.73 -5.58
N GLU A 302 -26.94 -45.64 -6.80
CA GLU A 302 -26.68 -46.82 -7.65
C GLU A 302 -25.80 -47.87 -6.94
N PHE A 303 -24.91 -47.40 -6.06
CA PHE A 303 -23.97 -48.25 -5.29
C PHE A 303 -24.51 -48.54 -3.90
N MET A 304 -25.02 -47.52 -3.19
CA MET A 304 -25.48 -47.63 -1.79
C MET A 304 -26.72 -48.49 -1.63
N SER A 305 -27.61 -48.50 -2.61
CA SER A 305 -28.84 -49.30 -2.56
C SER A 305 -28.60 -50.82 -2.63
N LYS A 306 -27.40 -51.26 -3.01
CA LYS A 306 -27.06 -52.68 -3.11
C LYS A 306 -26.97 -53.40 -1.76
N SER A 307 -26.58 -52.69 -0.68
CA SER A 307 -26.62 -53.21 0.69
C SER A 307 -26.50 -52.08 1.71
N THR A 308 -27.05 -52.32 2.92
CA THR A 308 -26.91 -51.39 4.05
C THR A 308 -25.42 -51.11 4.37
N ARG A 309 -24.58 -52.13 4.24
CA ARG A 309 -23.14 -52.01 4.53
C ARG A 309 -22.45 -51.07 3.52
N LEU A 310 -22.81 -51.10 2.25
CA LEU A 310 -22.30 -50.21 1.24
C LEU A 310 -22.71 -48.76 1.55
N LYS A 311 -23.94 -48.51 1.99
CA LYS A 311 -24.39 -47.20 2.43
C LYS A 311 -23.51 -46.70 3.58
N GLU A 312 -23.30 -47.50 4.63
CA GLU A 312 -22.41 -47.14 5.76
C GLU A 312 -20.96 -46.86 5.30
N ILE A 313 -20.46 -47.59 4.28
CA ILE A 313 -19.13 -47.36 3.72
C ILE A 313 -19.05 -45.97 3.06
N PHE A 314 -20.00 -45.59 2.23
CA PHE A 314 -19.98 -44.28 1.56
C PHE A 314 -20.15 -43.13 2.56
N GLU A 315 -21.05 -43.24 3.53
CA GLU A 315 -21.22 -42.28 4.62
C GLU A 315 -19.93 -42.14 5.46
N SER A 316 -19.32 -43.26 5.87
CA SER A 316 -18.07 -43.26 6.62
C SER A 316 -16.88 -42.70 5.81
N ALA A 317 -16.85 -43.00 4.52
CA ALA A 317 -15.82 -42.49 3.61
C ALA A 317 -15.94 -40.95 3.43
N TYR A 318 -17.16 -40.44 3.30
CA TYR A 318 -17.43 -39.01 3.25
C TYR A 318 -16.95 -38.31 4.53
N ASP A 319 -17.38 -38.80 5.71
CA ASP A 319 -16.98 -38.25 7.00
C ASP A 319 -15.46 -38.25 7.20
N ASN A 320 -14.81 -39.33 6.78
CA ASN A 320 -13.35 -39.47 6.86
C ASN A 320 -12.66 -38.47 5.91
N ALA A 321 -13.16 -38.35 4.68
CA ALA A 321 -12.63 -37.37 3.71
C ALA A 321 -12.78 -35.95 4.19
N MET A 322 -13.93 -35.59 4.77
CA MET A 322 -14.15 -34.26 5.37
C MET A 322 -13.16 -33.97 6.51
N LYS A 323 -12.99 -34.91 7.46
CA LYS A 323 -12.04 -34.75 8.58
C LYS A 323 -10.60 -34.60 8.08
N ARG A 324 -10.19 -35.38 7.08
CA ARG A 324 -8.84 -35.30 6.50
C ARG A 324 -8.63 -34.01 5.74
N THR A 325 -9.62 -33.55 5.00
CA THR A 325 -9.58 -32.29 4.25
C THR A 325 -9.50 -31.08 5.21
N ASP A 326 -10.31 -31.09 6.26
CA ASP A 326 -10.28 -30.05 7.30
C ASP A 326 -8.89 -29.97 7.97
N ARG A 327 -8.33 -31.13 8.35
CA ARG A 327 -6.97 -31.19 8.92
C ARG A 327 -5.90 -30.72 7.93
N ALA A 328 -5.98 -31.15 6.67
CA ALA A 328 -5.03 -30.73 5.63
C ALA A 328 -5.12 -29.21 5.39
N THR A 329 -6.32 -28.64 5.45
CA THR A 329 -6.56 -27.21 5.32
C THR A 329 -5.94 -26.45 6.50
N TYR A 330 -6.14 -26.92 7.74
CA TYR A 330 -5.50 -26.31 8.90
C TYR A 330 -3.97 -26.32 8.77
N GLN A 331 -3.36 -27.46 8.42
CA GLN A 331 -1.92 -27.57 8.24
C GLN A 331 -1.39 -26.65 7.13
N ALA A 332 -2.15 -26.50 6.04
CA ALA A 332 -1.80 -25.59 4.97
C ALA A 332 -1.82 -24.12 5.40
N MET A 333 -2.83 -23.72 6.20
CA MET A 333 -2.94 -22.37 6.74
C MET A 333 -1.86 -22.07 7.78
N GLU A 334 -1.58 -23.02 8.67
CA GLU A 334 -0.48 -22.93 9.63
C GLU A 334 0.87 -22.76 8.92
N ALA A 335 1.16 -23.60 7.92
CA ALA A 335 2.39 -23.51 7.12
C ALA A 335 2.51 -22.17 6.37
N PHE A 336 1.41 -21.63 5.87
CA PHE A 336 1.38 -20.33 5.20
C PHE A 336 1.76 -19.19 6.16
N ILE A 337 1.17 -19.18 7.36
CA ILE A 337 1.45 -18.18 8.39
C ILE A 337 2.91 -18.28 8.85
N HIS A 338 3.39 -19.49 9.16
CA HIS A 338 4.78 -19.70 9.59
C HIS A 338 5.77 -19.24 8.51
N ASN A 339 5.53 -19.59 7.24
CA ASN A 339 6.37 -19.21 6.14
C ASN A 339 6.52 -17.69 6.02
N LEU A 340 5.40 -16.94 6.08
CA LEU A 340 5.41 -15.49 5.92
C LEU A 340 6.01 -14.72 7.11
N ASN A 341 6.19 -15.38 8.26
CA ASN A 341 6.85 -14.79 9.42
C ASN A 341 8.32 -15.20 9.57
N THR A 342 8.79 -16.21 8.84
CA THR A 342 10.14 -16.77 9.03
C THR A 342 11.01 -16.74 7.78
N MET A 343 10.41 -16.74 6.58
CA MET A 343 11.17 -16.77 5.33
C MET A 343 11.47 -15.35 4.83
N HIS A 344 12.74 -14.97 4.91
CA HIS A 344 13.22 -13.72 4.33
C HIS A 344 13.23 -13.80 2.80
N SER A 345 12.85 -12.72 2.14
CA SER A 345 12.89 -12.58 0.67
C SER A 345 13.84 -11.46 0.24
N ARG A 346 13.48 -10.21 0.36
CA ARG A 346 14.30 -9.09 -0.13
C ARG A 346 15.68 -9.06 0.51
N ALA A 347 16.72 -9.27 -0.30
CA ALA A 347 18.13 -9.31 0.11
C ALA A 347 18.42 -10.25 1.31
N GLY A 348 17.52 -11.20 1.63
CA GLY A 348 17.66 -12.06 2.81
C GLY A 348 17.54 -11.33 4.15
N ALA A 349 16.94 -10.12 4.18
CA ALA A 349 16.86 -9.27 5.35
C ALA A 349 15.42 -8.86 5.72
N GLN A 350 14.42 -9.19 4.89
CA GLN A 350 13.04 -8.82 5.14
C GLN A 350 12.10 -10.02 4.97
N VAL A 351 11.21 -10.24 5.94
CA VAL A 351 10.01 -11.04 5.73
C VAL A 351 8.99 -10.24 4.89
N PRO A 352 8.11 -10.90 4.11
CA PRO A 352 7.18 -10.19 3.24
C PRO A 352 6.18 -9.32 4.02
N PHE A 353 6.16 -8.02 3.75
CA PHE A 353 5.08 -7.14 4.23
C PHE A 353 3.80 -7.46 3.46
N SER A 354 3.03 -8.38 4.00
CA SER A 354 1.92 -9.04 3.33
C SER A 354 0.61 -8.89 4.09
N SER A 355 -0.50 -8.94 3.36
CA SER A 355 -1.85 -8.98 3.91
C SER A 355 -2.75 -9.93 3.14
N VAL A 356 -3.82 -10.39 3.78
CA VAL A 356 -4.87 -11.21 3.16
C VAL A 356 -6.23 -10.67 3.56
N ASN A 357 -7.14 -10.58 2.59
CA ASN A 357 -8.53 -10.18 2.80
C ASN A 357 -9.42 -11.41 2.57
N PHE A 358 -10.37 -11.67 3.46
CA PHE A 358 -11.22 -12.87 3.44
C PHE A 358 -12.50 -12.65 4.26
N GLY A 359 -13.46 -13.58 4.17
CA GLY A 359 -14.65 -13.62 5.02
C GLY A 359 -15.98 -13.63 4.26
N THR A 360 -15.97 -13.36 2.95
CA THR A 360 -17.20 -13.21 2.16
C THR A 360 -17.55 -14.44 1.34
N ASP A 361 -16.66 -15.40 1.15
CA ASP A 361 -16.98 -16.67 0.48
C ASP A 361 -17.89 -17.54 1.36
N THR A 362 -19.12 -17.77 0.88
CA THR A 362 -20.13 -18.59 1.55
C THR A 362 -20.14 -20.05 1.11
N SER A 363 -19.26 -20.46 0.19
CA SER A 363 -19.09 -21.87 -0.18
C SER A 363 -18.57 -22.69 1.02
N ALA A 364 -18.84 -23.98 1.03
CA ALA A 364 -18.35 -24.86 2.08
C ALA A 364 -16.81 -24.88 2.12
N GLU A 365 -16.17 -24.80 0.97
CA GLU A 365 -14.73 -24.74 0.77
C GLU A 365 -14.14 -23.45 1.34
N GLY A 366 -14.70 -22.29 0.95
CA GLY A 366 -14.24 -20.98 1.43
C GLY A 366 -14.42 -20.83 2.93
N ARG A 367 -15.55 -21.27 3.47
CA ARG A 367 -15.80 -21.32 4.92
C ARG A 367 -14.76 -22.19 5.66
N MET A 368 -14.39 -23.34 5.09
CA MET A 368 -13.34 -24.21 5.64
C MET A 368 -11.98 -23.53 5.64
N VAL A 369 -11.65 -22.78 4.58
CA VAL A 369 -10.42 -21.95 4.54
C VAL A 369 -10.44 -20.90 5.65
N VAL A 370 -11.48 -20.09 5.74
CA VAL A 370 -11.60 -19.00 6.72
C VAL A 370 -11.50 -19.53 8.15
N LYS A 371 -12.27 -20.60 8.46
CA LYS A 371 -12.23 -21.25 9.79
C LYS A 371 -10.81 -21.67 10.16
N ASN A 372 -10.17 -22.45 9.29
CA ASN A 372 -8.85 -23.01 9.59
C ASN A 372 -7.74 -21.95 9.60
N TYR A 373 -7.84 -20.91 8.77
CA TYR A 373 -6.94 -19.78 8.80
C TYR A 373 -7.03 -19.00 10.11
N LEU A 374 -8.24 -18.70 10.57
CA LEU A 374 -8.46 -18.04 11.87
C LEU A 374 -7.96 -18.89 13.04
N LEU A 375 -8.21 -20.19 13.04
CA LEU A 375 -7.71 -21.10 14.08
C LEU A 375 -6.18 -21.19 14.09
N ALA A 376 -5.53 -21.14 12.94
CA ALA A 376 -4.07 -21.11 12.84
C ALA A 376 -3.48 -19.79 13.38
N ILE A 377 -4.11 -18.66 13.12
CA ILE A 377 -3.73 -17.36 13.74
C ILE A 377 -3.92 -17.45 15.26
N GLU A 378 -5.05 -17.98 15.73
CA GLU A 378 -5.34 -18.12 17.16
C GLU A 378 -4.30 -18.97 17.88
N ALA A 379 -3.81 -20.03 17.24
CA ALA A 379 -2.76 -20.89 17.78
C ALA A 379 -1.42 -20.13 17.92
N GLY A 380 -1.10 -19.26 16.98
CA GLY A 380 0.16 -18.50 16.94
C GLY A 380 1.31 -19.28 16.33
N LEU A 381 2.53 -18.73 16.45
CA LEU A 381 3.76 -19.38 16.00
C LEU A 381 4.24 -20.43 17.03
N GLY A 382 5.40 -21.06 16.78
CA GLY A 382 5.89 -22.24 17.48
C GLY A 382 5.93 -22.18 19.01
N HIS A 383 6.11 -21.01 19.61
CA HIS A 383 6.02 -20.80 21.06
C HIS A 383 4.77 -20.01 21.48
N GLY A 384 3.78 -19.89 20.58
CA GLY A 384 2.55 -19.14 20.83
C GLY A 384 2.69 -17.63 20.59
N GLU A 385 3.73 -17.18 19.86
CA GLU A 385 3.89 -15.80 19.48
C GLU A 385 2.74 -15.36 18.55
N THR A 386 2.34 -14.09 18.65
CA THR A 386 1.37 -13.53 17.72
C THR A 386 2.03 -13.36 16.34
N PRO A 387 1.49 -13.97 15.27
CA PRO A 387 2.02 -13.77 13.93
C PRO A 387 1.75 -12.33 13.48
N ILE A 388 2.79 -11.67 12.97
CA ILE A 388 2.66 -10.30 12.45
C ILE A 388 2.14 -10.32 11.00
N PHE A 389 2.63 -11.28 10.22
CA PHE A 389 2.27 -11.43 8.82
C PHE A 389 1.57 -12.78 8.53
N PRO A 390 0.70 -12.80 7.53
CA PRO A 390 0.14 -11.63 6.83
C PRO A 390 -0.81 -10.84 7.73
N ILE A 391 -0.87 -9.51 7.57
CA ILE A 391 -1.91 -8.69 8.18
C ILE A 391 -3.25 -9.22 7.71
N SER A 392 -4.02 -9.74 8.65
CA SER A 392 -5.28 -10.42 8.37
C SER A 392 -6.43 -9.42 8.40
N ILE A 393 -7.28 -9.42 7.37
CA ILE A 393 -8.36 -8.45 7.18
C ILE A 393 -9.65 -9.22 6.91
N PHE A 394 -10.55 -9.19 7.89
CA PHE A 394 -11.87 -9.80 7.77
C PHE A 394 -12.84 -8.80 7.11
N LYS A 395 -13.42 -9.20 5.99
CA LYS A 395 -14.42 -8.41 5.26
C LYS A 395 -15.79 -8.61 5.89
N VAL A 396 -16.38 -7.53 6.40
CA VAL A 396 -17.72 -7.50 6.96
C VAL A 396 -18.70 -7.03 5.90
N LYS A 397 -19.79 -7.79 5.70
CA LYS A 397 -20.84 -7.49 4.75
C LYS A 397 -22.21 -7.93 5.27
N GLU A 398 -23.19 -7.02 5.26
CA GLU A 398 -24.59 -7.34 5.53
C GLU A 398 -25.13 -8.39 4.56
N GLY A 399 -25.92 -9.34 5.07
CA GLY A 399 -26.47 -10.46 4.30
C GLY A 399 -25.47 -11.58 4.02
N VAL A 400 -24.21 -11.46 4.49
CA VAL A 400 -23.18 -12.50 4.32
C VAL A 400 -22.64 -12.98 5.66
N ASN A 401 -22.26 -12.05 6.56
CA ASN A 401 -21.63 -12.41 7.84
C ASN A 401 -21.92 -11.43 8.99
N TYR A 402 -22.76 -10.41 8.77
CA TYR A 402 -23.00 -9.36 9.77
C TYR A 402 -24.17 -9.66 10.71
N PHE A 403 -25.28 -10.20 10.20
CA PHE A 403 -26.45 -10.54 11.00
C PHE A 403 -26.38 -11.98 11.51
N PRO A 404 -27.01 -12.30 12.66
CA PRO A 404 -27.00 -13.65 13.22
C PRO A 404 -27.50 -14.76 12.29
N GLU A 405 -28.40 -14.42 11.36
CA GLU A 405 -28.96 -15.30 10.33
C GLU A 405 -28.07 -15.49 9.11
N ASP A 406 -27.04 -14.67 8.97
CA ASP A 406 -26.14 -14.72 7.83
C ASP A 406 -25.29 -16.00 7.83
N LYS A 407 -25.04 -16.56 6.65
CA LYS A 407 -24.38 -17.88 6.49
C LYS A 407 -22.99 -17.93 7.11
N ASN A 408 -22.24 -16.83 7.11
CA ASN A 408 -20.88 -16.71 7.65
C ASN A 408 -20.82 -15.96 8.99
N TYR A 409 -21.96 -15.80 9.70
CA TYR A 409 -21.97 -15.10 10.98
C TYR A 409 -21.10 -15.80 12.05
N ASP A 410 -21.07 -17.13 12.06
CA ASP A 410 -20.19 -17.90 12.94
C ASP A 410 -18.70 -17.59 12.71
N LEU A 411 -18.30 -17.36 11.46
CA LEU A 411 -16.94 -16.95 11.10
C LEU A 411 -16.64 -15.50 11.51
N PHE A 412 -17.61 -14.61 11.45
CA PHE A 412 -17.48 -13.26 12.00
C PHE A 412 -17.27 -13.30 13.51
N ARG A 413 -18.06 -14.10 14.24
CA ARG A 413 -17.87 -14.33 15.69
C ARG A 413 -16.48 -14.91 15.98
N LEU A 414 -16.04 -15.89 15.21
CA LEU A 414 -14.70 -16.47 15.33
C LEU A 414 -13.62 -15.40 15.07
N SER A 415 -13.79 -14.54 14.08
CA SER A 415 -12.84 -13.47 13.77
C SER A 415 -12.72 -12.46 14.92
N CYS A 416 -13.84 -12.09 15.56
CA CYS A 416 -13.83 -11.24 16.75
C CYS A 416 -13.08 -11.90 17.93
N ARG A 417 -13.30 -13.20 18.17
CA ARG A 417 -12.58 -13.96 19.19
C ARG A 417 -11.08 -14.00 18.94
N VAL A 418 -10.69 -14.26 17.70
CA VAL A 418 -9.26 -14.35 17.32
C VAL A 418 -8.60 -12.98 17.43
N SER A 419 -9.26 -11.92 16.96
CA SER A 419 -8.74 -10.56 17.06
C SER A 419 -8.60 -10.10 18.52
N ALA A 420 -9.58 -10.42 19.38
CA ALA A 420 -9.51 -10.14 20.80
C ALA A 420 -8.30 -10.82 21.50
N LYS A 421 -7.77 -11.90 20.92
CA LYS A 421 -6.62 -12.65 21.46
C LYS A 421 -5.29 -12.27 20.80
N ARG A 422 -5.29 -11.85 19.51
CA ARG A 422 -4.09 -11.78 18.67
C ARG A 422 -3.85 -10.45 17.98
N LEU A 423 -4.67 -9.42 18.18
CA LEU A 423 -4.68 -8.14 17.44
C LEU A 423 -5.19 -8.24 15.97
N PHE A 424 -5.21 -9.41 15.41
CA PHE A 424 -5.68 -9.70 14.06
C PHE A 424 -6.77 -10.77 14.08
N PRO A 425 -7.73 -10.74 13.15
CA PRO A 425 -7.84 -9.83 11.99
C PRO A 425 -8.33 -8.42 12.33
N ASN A 426 -7.94 -7.45 11.47
CA ASN A 426 -8.62 -6.17 11.35
C ASN A 426 -9.91 -6.34 10.57
N PHE A 427 -10.78 -5.32 10.55
CA PHE A 427 -12.09 -5.39 9.91
C PHE A 427 -12.22 -4.36 8.80
N SER A 428 -12.66 -4.81 7.61
CA SER A 428 -13.02 -3.93 6.50
C SER A 428 -14.51 -4.05 6.20
N PHE A 429 -15.15 -2.92 5.86
CA PHE A 429 -16.59 -2.85 5.71
C PHE A 429 -16.95 -2.57 4.25
N ILE A 430 -17.55 -3.58 3.60
CA ILE A 430 -17.96 -3.50 2.19
C ILE A 430 -19.17 -2.56 2.06
N ASP A 431 -20.03 -2.52 3.08
CA ASP A 431 -21.25 -1.72 3.09
C ASP A 431 -21.03 -0.21 3.28
N ALA A 432 -19.80 0.22 3.64
CA ALA A 432 -19.47 1.64 3.65
C ALA A 432 -19.80 2.27 2.28
N PRO A 433 -20.56 3.40 2.21
CA PRO A 433 -21.15 3.90 0.95
C PRO A 433 -20.12 4.09 -0.18
N TYR A 434 -18.93 4.57 0.14
CA TYR A 434 -17.83 4.79 -0.80
C TYR A 434 -17.14 3.49 -1.26
N ASN A 435 -17.38 2.34 -0.60
CA ASN A 435 -17.00 1.01 -1.06
C ASN A 435 -18.14 0.37 -1.85
N LYS A 436 -19.35 0.43 -1.29
CA LYS A 436 -20.57 -0.18 -1.85
C LYS A 436 -20.88 0.27 -3.28
N LYS A 437 -20.57 1.54 -3.62
CA LYS A 437 -20.81 2.07 -4.97
C LYS A 437 -20.03 1.36 -6.09
N TYR A 438 -18.97 0.60 -5.75
CA TYR A 438 -18.18 -0.19 -6.71
C TYR A 438 -18.51 -1.67 -6.66
N TYR A 439 -19.21 -2.11 -5.62
CA TYR A 439 -19.55 -3.51 -5.42
C TYR A 439 -20.59 -3.98 -6.43
N VAL A 440 -20.31 -5.11 -7.06
CA VAL A 440 -21.24 -5.84 -7.95
C VAL A 440 -21.52 -7.17 -7.30
N GLU A 441 -22.79 -7.47 -7.06
CA GLU A 441 -23.20 -8.72 -6.41
C GLU A 441 -22.76 -9.94 -7.23
N GLY A 442 -22.14 -10.91 -6.57
CA GLY A 442 -21.59 -12.12 -7.21
C GLY A 442 -20.20 -11.93 -7.84
N ASP A 443 -19.65 -10.71 -7.88
CA ASP A 443 -18.29 -10.48 -8.36
C ASP A 443 -17.37 -10.00 -7.23
N TYR A 444 -16.69 -10.94 -6.57
CA TYR A 444 -15.75 -10.67 -5.50
C TYR A 444 -14.53 -9.82 -5.92
N ASN A 445 -14.26 -9.67 -7.23
CA ASN A 445 -13.19 -8.79 -7.71
C ASN A 445 -13.53 -7.31 -7.53
N THR A 446 -14.79 -6.99 -7.32
CA THR A 446 -15.28 -5.63 -7.05
C THR A 446 -15.37 -5.31 -5.55
N GLU A 447 -15.14 -6.27 -4.69
CA GLU A 447 -15.02 -6.05 -3.25
C GLU A 447 -13.77 -5.24 -2.93
N VAL A 448 -13.89 -4.32 -1.97
CA VAL A 448 -12.72 -3.59 -1.48
C VAL A 448 -11.73 -4.56 -0.84
N GLY A 449 -10.44 -4.39 -1.14
CA GLY A 449 -9.33 -5.05 -0.47
C GLY A 449 -8.33 -4.01 0.01
N TYR A 450 -7.89 -4.12 1.25
CA TYR A 450 -6.85 -3.26 1.79
C TYR A 450 -5.49 -3.93 1.72
N MET A 451 -4.43 -3.12 1.56
CA MET A 451 -3.04 -3.55 1.46
C MET A 451 -2.24 -2.96 2.61
N GLY A 452 -1.44 -3.80 3.25
CA GLY A 452 -0.62 -3.36 4.39
C GLY A 452 -1.49 -2.70 5.46
N CYS A 453 -1.05 -1.53 5.94
CA CYS A 453 -1.73 -0.86 7.03
C CYS A 453 -3.07 -0.24 6.64
N ARG A 454 -3.20 0.32 5.41
CA ARG A 454 -4.39 1.09 5.04
C ARG A 454 -4.62 1.35 3.56
N THR A 455 -3.69 1.01 2.66
CA THR A 455 -3.79 1.36 1.24
C THR A 455 -4.99 0.70 0.58
N ARG A 456 -5.73 1.49 -0.19
CA ARG A 456 -6.94 1.09 -0.93
C ARG A 456 -6.82 1.49 -2.39
N VAL A 457 -7.10 0.57 -3.30
CA VAL A 457 -7.11 0.84 -4.74
C VAL A 457 -8.37 0.18 -5.32
N LEU A 458 -9.33 0.97 -5.79
CA LEU A 458 -10.59 0.45 -6.31
C LEU A 458 -11.05 1.21 -7.57
N ALA A 459 -11.32 2.53 -7.48
CA ALA A 459 -11.67 3.36 -8.63
C ALA A 459 -10.56 3.34 -9.70
N ASN A 460 -10.93 3.37 -10.99
CA ASN A 460 -9.98 3.35 -12.10
C ASN A 460 -10.52 4.10 -13.32
N VAL A 461 -10.04 5.30 -13.56
CA VAL A 461 -10.43 6.09 -14.76
C VAL A 461 -9.86 5.51 -16.05
N CYS A 462 -8.83 4.66 -15.95
CA CYS A 462 -8.14 4.07 -17.10
C CYS A 462 -8.66 2.67 -17.47
N GLY A 463 -9.63 2.11 -16.71
CA GLY A 463 -10.12 0.75 -16.93
C GLY A 463 -11.13 0.29 -15.89
N PRO A 464 -11.29 -1.03 -15.69
CA PRO A 464 -12.27 -1.55 -14.73
C PRO A 464 -11.92 -1.17 -13.29
N SER A 465 -12.96 -0.84 -12.50
CA SER A 465 -12.86 -0.60 -11.05
C SER A 465 -12.89 -1.93 -10.31
N VAL A 466 -11.77 -2.64 -10.33
CA VAL A 466 -11.56 -3.93 -9.66
C VAL A 466 -10.36 -3.85 -8.73
N THR A 467 -10.30 -4.74 -7.76
CA THR A 467 -9.22 -4.81 -6.78
C THR A 467 -8.03 -5.64 -7.28
N PRO A 468 -8.19 -6.87 -7.82
CA PRO A 468 -7.06 -7.71 -8.22
C PRO A 468 -6.24 -7.09 -9.36
N GLY A 469 -4.94 -7.31 -9.33
CA GLY A 469 -4.02 -6.86 -10.37
C GLY A 469 -3.68 -5.38 -10.32
N ARG A 470 -4.07 -4.66 -9.28
CA ARG A 470 -3.85 -3.22 -9.14
C ARG A 470 -3.07 -2.87 -7.87
N GLY A 471 -2.50 -1.67 -7.85
CA GLY A 471 -1.71 -1.22 -6.72
C GLY A 471 -1.44 0.28 -6.73
N ASN A 472 -0.71 0.74 -5.72
CA ASN A 472 -0.20 2.10 -5.64
C ASN A 472 1.18 2.19 -6.29
N LEU A 473 1.41 3.20 -7.09
CA LEU A 473 2.69 3.44 -7.78
C LEU A 473 3.68 4.17 -6.87
N SER A 474 3.21 5.23 -6.23
CA SER A 474 3.98 6.04 -5.29
C SER A 474 3.08 7.00 -4.52
N PHE A 475 3.57 7.46 -3.37
CA PHE A 475 2.88 8.47 -2.60
C PHE A 475 3.85 9.46 -1.95
N THR A 476 3.33 10.66 -1.67
CA THR A 476 4.07 11.74 -1.02
C THR A 476 3.15 12.47 -0.07
N SER A 477 3.64 12.76 1.13
CA SER A 477 2.84 13.35 2.21
C SER A 477 3.17 14.81 2.44
N ILE A 478 2.14 15.60 2.68
CA ILE A 478 2.20 17.03 2.98
C ILE A 478 2.24 17.24 4.49
N ASN A 479 3.10 18.16 4.95
CA ASN A 479 3.17 18.61 6.34
C ASN A 479 2.07 19.68 6.58
N LEU A 480 0.85 19.24 6.86
CA LEU A 480 -0.25 20.17 7.14
C LEU A 480 -0.04 21.02 8.41
N PRO A 481 0.52 20.49 9.53
CA PRO A 481 0.79 21.29 10.72
C PRO A 481 1.62 22.54 10.43
N ARG A 482 2.63 22.46 9.56
CA ARG A 482 3.44 23.62 9.18
C ARG A 482 2.61 24.74 8.56
N LEU A 483 1.68 24.39 7.68
CA LEU A 483 0.76 25.38 7.09
C LEU A 483 -0.13 25.99 8.18
N GLY A 484 -0.63 25.17 9.10
CA GLY A 484 -1.39 25.62 10.25
C GLY A 484 -0.62 26.62 11.13
N ILE A 485 0.66 26.34 11.42
CA ILE A 485 1.54 27.23 12.20
C ILE A 485 1.77 28.55 11.47
N LYS A 486 2.06 28.52 10.17
CA LYS A 486 2.36 29.72 9.37
C LYS A 486 1.18 30.68 9.27
N TYR A 487 -0.03 30.15 9.16
CA TYR A 487 -1.21 30.96 8.84
C TYR A 487 -2.25 31.01 9.94
N GLY A 488 -2.04 30.27 11.02
CA GLY A 488 -2.91 30.22 12.18
C GLY A 488 -2.60 31.23 13.27
N ILE A 489 -3.18 30.99 14.44
CA ILE A 489 -3.05 31.81 15.64
C ILE A 489 -1.96 31.32 16.60
N ALA A 490 -1.37 30.14 16.32
CA ALA A 490 -0.48 29.44 17.26
C ALA A 490 0.80 30.20 17.64
N LEU A 491 1.29 31.07 16.78
CA LEU A 491 2.47 31.93 17.06
C LEU A 491 2.12 33.21 17.83
N GLY A 492 0.84 33.50 18.04
CA GLY A 492 0.40 34.73 18.69
C GLY A 492 0.55 35.99 17.82
N GLU A 493 0.88 35.85 16.56
CA GLU A 493 1.04 36.96 15.61
C GLU A 493 -0.28 37.40 14.97
N ARG A 494 -1.33 36.60 15.10
CA ARG A 494 -2.65 36.82 14.54
C ARG A 494 -3.75 36.48 15.52
N ASP A 495 -4.82 37.24 15.51
CA ASP A 495 -6.03 36.96 16.28
C ASP A 495 -6.96 35.97 15.55
N LYS A 496 -6.78 35.84 14.24
CA LYS A 496 -7.57 34.96 13.36
C LYS A 496 -6.69 34.37 12.25
N ALA A 497 -6.95 33.09 11.92
CA ALA A 497 -6.24 32.42 10.84
C ALA A 497 -6.45 33.11 9.48
N ASP A 498 -5.39 33.21 8.69
CA ASP A 498 -5.45 33.63 7.28
C ASP A 498 -5.71 32.40 6.39
N MET A 499 -7.00 32.04 6.29
CA MET A 499 -7.40 30.87 5.51
C MET A 499 -7.15 31.04 4.02
N LYS A 500 -7.14 32.28 3.49
CA LYS A 500 -6.84 32.52 2.07
C LYS A 500 -5.39 32.18 1.75
N ALA A 501 -4.46 32.62 2.57
CA ALA A 501 -3.04 32.31 2.41
C ALA A 501 -2.76 30.83 2.68
N PHE A 502 -3.45 30.24 3.66
CA PHE A 502 -3.37 28.80 3.95
C PHE A 502 -3.73 27.95 2.71
N TYR A 503 -4.90 28.16 2.11
CA TYR A 503 -5.32 27.40 0.92
C TYR A 503 -4.43 27.67 -0.28
N LYS A 504 -3.94 28.91 -0.46
CA LYS A 504 -3.02 29.23 -1.53
C LYS A 504 -1.73 28.40 -1.44
N GLU A 505 -1.08 28.37 -0.26
CA GLU A 505 0.15 27.58 -0.10
C GLU A 505 -0.13 26.05 -0.11
N LEU A 506 -1.30 25.62 0.36
CA LEU A 506 -1.74 24.23 0.24
C LEU A 506 -1.84 23.83 -1.25
N ASP A 507 -2.46 24.65 -2.09
CA ASP A 507 -2.57 24.40 -3.53
C ASP A 507 -1.20 24.37 -4.21
N GLU A 508 -0.32 25.32 -3.89
CA GLU A 508 1.06 25.35 -4.40
C GLU A 508 1.84 24.10 -3.97
N THR A 509 1.63 23.62 -2.75
CA THR A 509 2.26 22.39 -2.24
C THR A 509 1.69 21.15 -2.92
N MET A 510 0.38 21.09 -3.15
CA MET A 510 -0.25 19.99 -3.89
C MET A 510 0.22 19.95 -5.34
N ASP A 511 0.35 21.08 -6.01
CA ASP A 511 0.90 21.17 -7.37
C ASP A 511 2.37 20.72 -7.43
N LEU A 512 3.15 21.04 -6.40
CA LEU A 512 4.53 20.57 -6.28
C LEU A 512 4.58 19.03 -6.11
N VAL A 513 3.72 18.46 -5.26
CA VAL A 513 3.63 17.01 -5.03
C VAL A 513 3.15 16.30 -6.30
N LYS A 514 2.10 16.82 -6.97
CA LYS A 514 1.66 16.31 -8.27
C LYS A 514 2.81 16.22 -9.28
N GLY A 515 3.56 17.30 -9.43
CA GLY A 515 4.71 17.34 -10.35
C GLY A 515 5.80 16.34 -9.99
N GLN A 516 6.05 16.14 -8.70
CA GLN A 516 7.00 15.14 -8.21
C GLN A 516 6.51 13.70 -8.49
N LEU A 517 5.22 13.39 -8.23
CA LEU A 517 4.64 12.09 -8.52
C LEU A 517 4.67 11.77 -10.02
N LEU A 518 4.37 12.75 -10.88
CA LEU A 518 4.50 12.59 -12.32
C LEU A 518 5.95 12.32 -12.76
N GLN A 519 6.93 13.00 -12.17
CA GLN A 519 8.34 12.75 -12.48
C GLN A 519 8.75 11.31 -12.10
N ARG A 520 8.30 10.81 -10.93
CA ARG A 520 8.55 9.43 -10.51
C ARG A 520 7.83 8.43 -11.43
N PHE A 521 6.58 8.71 -11.80
CA PHE A 521 5.82 7.91 -12.75
C PHE A 521 6.52 7.78 -14.11
N GLU A 522 7.10 8.84 -14.65
CA GLU A 522 7.90 8.76 -15.87
C GLU A 522 9.14 7.87 -15.71
N CYS A 523 9.80 7.92 -14.56
CA CYS A 523 10.91 7.02 -14.25
C CYS A 523 10.44 5.56 -14.24
N GLN A 524 9.31 5.26 -13.59
CA GLN A 524 8.71 3.93 -13.58
C GLN A 524 8.33 3.47 -15.00
N CYS A 525 7.70 4.34 -15.79
CA CYS A 525 7.30 4.04 -17.17
C CYS A 525 8.49 3.83 -18.12
N SER A 526 9.67 4.34 -17.78
CA SER A 526 10.88 4.16 -18.58
C SER A 526 11.48 2.75 -18.50
N LYS A 527 11.07 1.97 -17.51
CA LYS A 527 11.49 0.57 -17.34
C LYS A 527 10.81 -0.33 -18.38
N SER A 528 11.25 -1.56 -18.48
CA SER A 528 10.71 -2.59 -19.38
C SER A 528 10.10 -3.75 -18.61
N LYS A 529 9.26 -4.54 -19.29
CA LYS A 529 8.72 -5.79 -18.73
C LYS A 529 9.80 -6.75 -18.25
N ALA A 530 10.95 -6.79 -18.93
CA ALA A 530 12.06 -7.66 -18.57
C ALA A 530 12.70 -7.32 -17.21
N ASN A 531 12.49 -6.11 -16.69
CA ASN A 531 12.97 -5.72 -15.36
C ASN A 531 12.12 -6.32 -14.22
N PHE A 532 10.89 -6.74 -14.53
CA PHE A 532 9.89 -7.24 -13.55
C PHE A 532 9.36 -8.59 -14.04
N LYS A 533 10.16 -9.64 -13.87
CA LYS A 533 9.89 -10.98 -14.42
C LYS A 533 8.65 -11.64 -13.83
N PHE A 534 8.36 -11.40 -12.56
CA PHE A 534 7.19 -11.92 -11.88
C PHE A 534 6.01 -10.95 -11.99
N LEU A 535 6.14 -9.72 -11.50
CA LEU A 535 5.05 -8.74 -11.43
C LEU A 535 4.41 -8.47 -12.80
N LEU A 536 5.24 -8.27 -13.82
CA LEU A 536 4.78 -8.01 -15.18
C LEU A 536 4.88 -9.23 -16.09
N GLY A 537 5.91 -10.05 -15.91
CA GLY A 537 6.17 -11.22 -16.74
C GLY A 537 5.14 -12.32 -16.55
N SER A 538 4.71 -12.57 -15.32
CA SER A 538 3.65 -13.55 -15.00
C SER A 538 2.23 -12.95 -15.00
N GLY A 539 2.09 -11.70 -15.41
CA GLY A 539 0.76 -11.08 -15.57
C GLY A 539 0.08 -10.69 -14.26
N VAL A 540 0.84 -10.50 -13.17
CA VAL A 540 0.29 -10.11 -11.85
C VAL A 540 -0.34 -8.73 -11.91
N TRP A 541 0.34 -7.76 -12.54
CA TRP A 541 -0.23 -6.44 -12.78
C TRP A 541 -1.27 -6.47 -13.91
N LEU A 542 -2.36 -5.73 -13.73
CA LEU A 542 -3.49 -5.68 -14.66
C LEU A 542 -3.03 -5.38 -16.10
N ASN A 543 -3.42 -6.26 -17.04
CA ASN A 543 -3.08 -6.19 -18.46
C ASN A 543 -1.59 -6.37 -18.82
N SER A 544 -0.70 -6.68 -17.86
CA SER A 544 0.73 -6.80 -18.15
C SER A 544 1.08 -8.02 -19.03
N GLU A 545 0.20 -9.02 -19.12
CA GLU A 545 0.34 -10.13 -20.06
C GLU A 545 0.32 -9.68 -21.53
N LYS A 546 -0.31 -8.54 -21.82
CA LYS A 546 -0.42 -7.96 -23.17
C LYS A 546 0.85 -7.22 -23.62
N LEU A 547 1.81 -7.01 -22.70
CA LEU A 547 3.04 -6.32 -23.01
C LEU A 547 4.07 -7.25 -23.67
N GLU A 548 4.76 -6.75 -24.69
CA GLU A 548 5.99 -7.35 -25.20
C GLU A 548 7.17 -7.03 -24.26
N ASN A 549 8.25 -7.83 -24.30
CA ASN A 549 9.38 -7.70 -23.38
C ASN A 549 10.03 -6.31 -23.36
N ASN A 550 10.07 -5.63 -24.49
CA ASN A 550 10.69 -4.31 -24.64
C ASN A 550 9.66 -3.15 -24.61
N SER A 551 8.39 -3.44 -24.37
CA SER A 551 7.34 -2.41 -24.29
C SER A 551 7.56 -1.49 -23.10
N LYS A 552 7.29 -0.20 -23.28
CA LYS A 552 7.22 0.78 -22.18
C LYS A 552 6.03 0.48 -21.29
N LEU A 553 6.16 0.69 -20.00
CA LEU A 553 5.19 0.26 -19.01
C LEU A 553 3.99 1.19 -18.83
N ARG A 554 3.97 2.37 -19.45
CA ARG A 554 2.90 3.39 -19.29
C ARG A 554 1.50 2.82 -19.55
N THR A 555 1.34 1.97 -20.54
CA THR A 555 0.04 1.38 -20.92
C THR A 555 -0.62 0.55 -19.84
N VAL A 556 0.18 0.01 -18.93
CA VAL A 556 -0.31 -0.82 -17.81
C VAL A 556 -0.17 -0.10 -16.46
N LEU A 557 0.90 0.67 -16.24
CA LEU A 557 1.09 1.39 -14.98
C LEU A 557 0.04 2.49 -14.76
N LYS A 558 -0.60 3.01 -15.81
CA LYS A 558 -1.72 3.96 -15.70
C LYS A 558 -2.90 3.43 -14.86
N HIS A 559 -3.02 2.11 -14.66
CA HIS A 559 -4.03 1.50 -13.80
C HIS A 559 -3.70 1.60 -12.30
N GLY A 560 -2.48 1.94 -11.94
CA GLY A 560 -2.09 2.21 -10.56
C GLY A 560 -2.47 3.61 -10.09
N THR A 561 -2.32 3.87 -8.79
CA THR A 561 -2.63 5.15 -8.17
C THR A 561 -1.37 5.97 -7.87
N LEU A 562 -1.50 7.30 -7.96
CA LEU A 562 -0.54 8.30 -7.50
C LEU A 562 -1.18 9.03 -6.32
N SER A 563 -0.62 8.89 -5.12
CA SER A 563 -1.33 9.33 -3.92
C SER A 563 -0.67 10.54 -3.27
N ILE A 564 -1.50 11.53 -2.92
CA ILE A 564 -1.13 12.69 -2.14
C ILE A 564 -1.62 12.48 -0.72
N GLY A 565 -0.69 12.33 0.20
CA GLY A 565 -0.98 12.07 1.60
C GLY A 565 -0.85 13.30 2.48
N PHE A 566 -1.27 13.16 3.74
CA PHE A 566 -1.13 14.17 4.78
C PHE A 566 -1.00 13.52 6.15
N ILE A 567 -0.42 14.27 7.09
CA ILE A 567 -0.43 13.95 8.53
C ILE A 567 -0.76 15.20 9.34
N GLY A 568 -1.11 15.01 10.62
CA GLY A 568 -1.20 16.06 11.60
C GLY A 568 -2.41 16.98 11.45
N LEU A 569 -3.56 16.48 11.00
CA LEU A 569 -4.77 17.30 10.91
C LEU A 569 -5.14 17.91 12.26
N ALA A 570 -5.01 17.17 13.36
CA ALA A 570 -5.30 17.65 14.71
C ALA A 570 -4.44 18.86 15.07
N GLU A 571 -3.12 18.75 14.88
CA GLU A 571 -2.17 19.83 15.15
C GLU A 571 -2.36 21.02 14.19
N THR A 572 -2.74 20.75 12.95
CA THR A 572 -3.10 21.81 11.97
C THR A 572 -4.25 22.64 12.47
N LEU A 573 -5.33 22.00 12.91
CA LEU A 573 -6.51 22.69 13.44
C LEU A 573 -6.22 23.41 14.76
N LYS A 574 -5.41 22.80 15.65
CA LYS A 574 -4.90 23.45 16.86
C LYS A 574 -4.12 24.73 16.53
N ALA A 575 -3.26 24.67 15.50
CA ALA A 575 -2.50 25.81 15.06
C ALA A 575 -3.36 26.90 14.44
N LEU A 576 -4.38 26.52 13.65
CA LEU A 576 -5.27 27.46 12.97
C LEU A 576 -6.25 28.15 13.91
N ILE A 577 -6.93 27.41 14.79
CA ILE A 577 -8.09 27.89 15.56
C ILE A 577 -8.06 27.54 17.06
N GLY A 578 -7.01 26.90 17.56
CA GLY A 578 -6.85 26.53 18.97
C GLY A 578 -7.52 25.23 19.41
N GLU A 579 -8.29 24.59 18.56
CA GLU A 579 -9.04 23.34 18.84
C GLU A 579 -8.84 22.33 17.73
N HIS A 580 -8.84 21.03 18.04
CA HIS A 580 -8.85 19.98 17.02
C HIS A 580 -10.23 19.38 16.81
N HIS A 581 -10.39 18.60 15.73
CA HIS A 581 -11.67 18.05 15.26
C HIS A 581 -12.37 17.09 16.23
N GLY A 582 -11.69 16.53 17.21
CA GLY A 582 -12.31 15.76 18.30
C GLY A 582 -12.87 16.62 19.42
N GLU A 583 -12.52 17.92 19.51
CA GLU A 583 -12.92 18.83 20.59
C GLU A 583 -14.16 19.64 20.26
N SER A 584 -14.38 20.02 18.98
CA SER A 584 -15.54 20.85 18.60
C SER A 584 -16.05 20.59 17.18
N GLU A 585 -17.32 20.81 16.97
CA GLU A 585 -17.96 20.73 15.64
C GLU A 585 -17.38 21.76 14.65
N LYS A 586 -16.98 22.93 15.14
CA LYS A 586 -16.34 23.97 14.32
C LYS A 586 -15.01 23.47 13.76
N ALA A 587 -14.18 22.86 14.59
CA ALA A 587 -12.92 22.28 14.16
C ALA A 587 -13.12 21.07 13.25
N GLN A 588 -14.11 20.23 13.54
CA GLN A 588 -14.53 19.11 12.68
C GLN A 588 -14.92 19.61 11.28
N LYS A 589 -15.74 20.63 11.20
CA LYS A 589 -16.18 21.21 9.91
C LYS A 589 -14.98 21.74 9.13
N LEU A 590 -14.09 22.50 9.77
CA LEU A 590 -12.88 23.02 9.11
C LEU A 590 -11.95 21.88 8.65
N GLY A 591 -11.80 20.83 9.46
CA GLY A 591 -11.01 19.66 9.08
C GLY A 591 -11.57 18.96 7.84
N LEU A 592 -12.88 18.79 7.77
CA LEU A 592 -13.56 18.21 6.59
C LEU A 592 -13.42 19.13 5.35
N GLU A 593 -13.47 20.44 5.52
CA GLU A 593 -13.25 21.41 4.43
C GLU A 593 -11.82 21.31 3.90
N ILE A 594 -10.79 21.21 4.76
CA ILE A 594 -9.39 21.09 4.34
C ILE A 594 -9.16 19.77 3.59
N ILE A 595 -9.57 18.64 4.15
CA ILE A 595 -9.34 17.34 3.51
C ILE A 595 -10.23 17.18 2.27
N GLY A 596 -11.44 17.71 2.28
CA GLY A 596 -12.33 17.78 1.11
C GLY A 596 -11.72 18.60 -0.03
N HIS A 597 -11.04 19.72 0.28
CA HIS A 597 -10.28 20.50 -0.70
C HIS A 597 -9.14 19.70 -1.31
N MET A 598 -8.33 19.00 -0.50
CA MET A 598 -7.26 18.12 -0.99
C MET A 598 -7.82 17.02 -1.89
N ARG A 599 -8.94 16.40 -1.49
CA ARG A 599 -9.59 15.37 -2.29
C ARG A 599 -10.06 15.91 -3.65
N LYS A 600 -10.71 17.06 -3.67
CA LYS A 600 -11.15 17.73 -4.89
C LYS A 600 -10.00 18.02 -5.83
N LYS A 601 -8.88 18.50 -5.32
CA LYS A 601 -7.66 18.73 -6.12
C LYS A 601 -7.12 17.43 -6.73
N CYS A 602 -7.15 16.32 -6.00
CA CYS A 602 -6.78 15.02 -6.55
C CYS A 602 -7.72 14.58 -7.68
N ASP A 603 -9.02 14.83 -7.54
CA ASP A 603 -10.00 14.52 -8.59
C ASP A 603 -9.77 15.41 -9.83
N GLU A 604 -9.47 16.71 -9.67
CA GLU A 604 -9.07 17.62 -10.75
C GLU A 604 -7.81 17.14 -11.49
N TYR A 605 -6.78 16.70 -10.77
CA TYR A 605 -5.58 16.12 -11.39
C TYR A 605 -5.87 14.82 -12.12
N THR A 606 -6.82 14.02 -11.62
CA THR A 606 -7.26 12.80 -12.30
C THR A 606 -7.88 13.11 -13.66
N GLU A 607 -8.73 14.12 -13.73
CA GLU A 607 -9.33 14.57 -14.99
C GLU A 607 -8.28 15.17 -15.93
N GLU A 608 -7.39 16.04 -15.42
CA GLU A 608 -6.36 16.74 -16.22
C GLU A 608 -5.36 15.76 -16.86
N TYR A 609 -4.91 14.74 -16.12
CA TYR A 609 -3.83 13.84 -16.58
C TYR A 609 -4.33 12.48 -17.06
N ASN A 610 -5.62 12.17 -16.89
CA ASN A 610 -6.19 10.84 -17.12
C ASN A 610 -5.36 9.73 -16.44
N LEU A 611 -5.02 9.97 -15.15
CA LEU A 611 -4.31 9.07 -14.25
C LEU A 611 -5.05 9.05 -12.90
N ASN A 612 -4.92 7.97 -12.13
CA ASN A 612 -5.61 7.84 -10.85
C ASN A 612 -4.88 8.60 -9.73
N PHE A 613 -5.08 9.91 -9.61
CA PHE A 613 -4.64 10.66 -8.43
C PHE A 613 -5.61 10.43 -7.27
N THR A 614 -5.09 10.25 -6.06
CA THR A 614 -5.89 9.89 -4.89
C THR A 614 -5.39 10.56 -3.63
N CYS A 615 -6.31 10.83 -2.67
CA CYS A 615 -5.99 11.40 -1.37
C CYS A 615 -5.78 10.29 -0.35
N LEU A 616 -4.66 10.31 0.38
CA LEU A 616 -4.24 9.27 1.32
C LEU A 616 -4.20 9.77 2.76
N ALA A 617 -4.85 9.05 3.66
CA ALA A 617 -4.55 9.16 5.09
C ALA A 617 -3.22 8.45 5.36
N THR A 618 -2.12 9.19 5.34
CA THR A 618 -0.76 8.63 5.34
C THR A 618 -0.49 7.73 6.54
N PRO A 619 0.09 6.52 6.35
CA PRO A 619 0.75 5.80 7.43
C PRO A 619 2.00 6.58 7.85
N ALA A 620 1.96 7.17 9.05
CA ALA A 620 2.97 8.16 9.41
C ALA A 620 4.32 7.55 9.76
N GLU A 621 4.34 6.39 10.44
CA GLU A 621 5.58 5.75 10.89
C GLU A 621 6.60 6.79 11.44
N GLY A 622 7.88 6.70 11.05
CA GLY A 622 8.91 7.67 11.44
C GLY A 622 8.69 9.11 10.93
N LEU A 623 7.78 9.31 9.95
CA LEU A 623 7.48 10.61 9.38
C LEU A 623 6.88 11.58 10.40
N SER A 624 6.03 11.11 11.30
CA SER A 624 5.40 11.94 12.34
C SER A 624 6.44 12.61 13.24
N GLY A 625 7.46 11.87 13.66
CA GLY A 625 8.59 12.40 14.43
C GLY A 625 9.50 13.32 13.60
N ARG A 626 9.75 12.98 12.34
CA ARG A 626 10.58 13.78 11.46
C ARG A 626 10.01 15.18 11.23
N PHE A 627 8.74 15.32 10.93
CA PHE A 627 8.12 16.62 10.68
C PHE A 627 8.11 17.50 11.92
N VAL A 628 7.69 16.95 13.07
CA VAL A 628 7.66 17.74 14.31
C VAL A 628 9.06 18.18 14.73
N ALA A 629 10.10 17.36 14.55
CA ALA A 629 11.47 17.73 14.87
C ALA A 629 11.95 18.91 14.02
N ILE A 630 11.67 18.90 12.71
CA ILE A 630 12.02 20.01 11.81
C ILE A 630 11.24 21.27 12.18
N ASP A 631 9.91 21.17 12.36
CA ASP A 631 9.07 22.33 12.67
C ASP A 631 9.41 22.92 14.05
N ARG A 632 9.72 22.08 15.04
CA ARG A 632 10.21 22.53 16.35
C ARG A 632 11.54 23.29 16.26
N SER A 633 12.42 22.88 15.36
CA SER A 633 13.69 23.59 15.12
C SER A 633 13.49 24.99 14.50
N ILE A 634 12.40 25.17 13.76
CA ILE A 634 12.08 26.44 13.07
C ILE A 634 11.23 27.36 13.96
N TYR A 635 10.19 26.83 14.59
CA TYR A 635 9.16 27.61 15.29
C TYR A 635 9.20 27.47 16.81
N GLY A 636 10.06 26.60 17.35
CA GLY A 636 10.10 26.31 18.79
C GLY A 636 8.98 25.37 19.24
N LYS A 637 8.85 25.24 20.57
CA LYS A 637 7.76 24.45 21.19
C LYS A 637 6.47 25.27 21.24
N ILE A 638 5.46 24.82 20.52
CA ILE A 638 4.11 25.40 20.50
C ILE A 638 3.18 24.41 21.19
N LYS A 639 2.50 24.85 22.25
CA LYS A 639 1.60 24.03 23.07
C LYS A 639 0.47 23.43 22.22
N GLY A 640 0.32 22.11 22.28
CA GLY A 640 -0.70 21.37 21.54
C GLY A 640 -0.40 21.19 20.03
N VAL A 641 0.77 21.66 19.56
CA VAL A 641 1.19 21.53 18.16
C VAL A 641 2.56 20.85 18.07
N THR A 642 3.65 21.48 18.55
CA THR A 642 5.02 20.93 18.44
C THR A 642 5.61 20.50 19.79
N ASP A 643 4.81 20.43 20.83
CA ASP A 643 5.26 20.11 22.20
C ASP A 643 5.43 18.61 22.46
N ARG A 644 4.94 17.74 21.54
CA ARG A 644 5.13 16.27 21.57
C ARG A 644 6.16 15.85 20.52
N ASP A 645 6.72 14.64 20.67
CA ASP A 645 7.74 14.12 19.77
C ASP A 645 7.19 13.53 18.46
N TYR A 646 5.89 13.66 18.22
CA TYR A 646 5.20 13.23 17.01
C TYR A 646 4.04 14.15 16.67
N TYR A 647 3.66 14.21 15.39
CA TYR A 647 2.37 14.69 14.94
C TYR A 647 1.38 13.54 14.87
N THR A 648 0.13 13.81 15.18
CA THR A 648 -0.94 12.81 15.08
C THR A 648 -1.05 12.27 13.65
N ASN A 649 -1.23 10.96 13.53
CA ASN A 649 -1.32 10.28 12.26
C ASN A 649 -2.57 10.75 11.48
N SER A 650 -2.37 11.17 10.24
CA SER A 650 -3.41 11.59 9.28
C SER A 650 -4.55 12.43 9.91
N PHE A 651 -5.79 11.92 9.89
CA PHE A 651 -7.00 12.54 10.43
C PHE A 651 -7.39 12.02 11.82
N HIS A 652 -6.56 11.20 12.47
CA HIS A 652 -6.97 10.60 13.75
C HIS A 652 -7.23 11.65 14.83
N VAL A 653 -8.19 11.36 15.68
CA VAL A 653 -8.34 12.04 16.96
C VAL A 653 -7.13 11.64 17.82
N PRO A 654 -6.40 12.61 18.39
CA PRO A 654 -5.17 12.29 19.13
C PRO A 654 -5.39 11.31 20.26
N VAL A 655 -4.48 10.33 20.39
CA VAL A 655 -4.59 9.26 21.41
C VAL A 655 -4.58 9.77 22.83
N TYR A 656 -3.98 10.93 23.08
CA TYR A 656 -3.98 11.58 24.41
C TYR A 656 -5.31 12.26 24.75
N TYR A 657 -6.20 12.45 23.77
CA TYR A 657 -7.50 13.07 24.00
C TYR A 657 -8.51 12.02 24.47
N LYS A 658 -8.94 12.16 25.74
CA LYS A 658 -9.91 11.22 26.32
C LYS A 658 -11.29 11.43 25.74
N THR A 659 -11.79 10.44 25.05
CA THR A 659 -13.11 10.45 24.41
C THR A 659 -13.70 9.03 24.40
N SER A 660 -15.01 8.91 24.10
CA SER A 660 -15.62 7.61 23.91
C SER A 660 -15.26 7.00 22.55
N VAL A 661 -15.25 5.68 22.47
CA VAL A 661 -15.08 4.93 21.21
C VAL A 661 -16.03 5.44 20.14
N LYS A 662 -17.31 5.59 20.50
CA LYS A 662 -18.35 6.06 19.57
C LYS A 662 -18.04 7.46 19.02
N HIS A 663 -17.73 8.43 19.89
CA HIS A 663 -17.42 9.78 19.44
C HIS A 663 -16.19 9.84 18.54
N LYS A 664 -15.12 9.10 18.90
CA LYS A 664 -13.93 8.99 18.05
C LYS A 664 -14.28 8.48 16.65
N LEU A 665 -15.05 7.41 16.56
CA LEU A 665 -15.43 6.79 15.28
C LEU A 665 -16.40 7.67 14.47
N GLU A 666 -17.35 8.37 15.13
CA GLU A 666 -18.24 9.35 14.47
C GLU A 666 -17.46 10.54 13.87
N VAL A 667 -16.37 10.96 14.52
CA VAL A 667 -15.50 12.02 14.02
C VAL A 667 -14.66 11.51 12.87
N GLU A 668 -13.98 10.37 13.03
CA GLU A 668 -13.03 9.85 12.05
C GLU A 668 -13.71 9.27 10.80
N GLY A 669 -14.86 8.63 10.95
CA GLY A 669 -15.59 7.98 9.84
C GLY A 669 -15.91 8.92 8.67
N LYS A 670 -16.14 10.20 8.95
CA LYS A 670 -16.40 11.22 7.92
C LYS A 670 -15.21 11.49 6.99
N TYR A 671 -13.98 11.19 7.43
CA TYR A 671 -12.77 11.35 6.60
C TYR A 671 -12.49 10.15 5.70
N HIS A 672 -13.07 8.98 6.00
CA HIS A 672 -12.83 7.77 5.22
C HIS A 672 -13.30 7.91 3.77
N GLU A 673 -14.43 8.57 3.53
CA GLU A 673 -14.92 8.84 2.18
C GLU A 673 -13.98 9.78 1.40
N LEU A 674 -13.36 10.75 2.08
CA LEU A 674 -12.48 11.73 1.48
C LEU A 674 -11.10 11.14 1.12
N THR A 675 -10.67 10.10 1.83
CA THR A 675 -9.36 9.49 1.69
C THR A 675 -9.41 8.20 0.86
N ASN A 676 -9.68 8.35 -0.44
CA ASN A 676 -9.91 7.23 -1.36
C ASN A 676 -8.67 6.37 -1.70
N ALA A 677 -7.47 6.84 -1.36
CA ALA A 677 -6.24 6.05 -1.47
C ALA A 677 -6.04 5.07 -0.32
N GLY A 678 -6.73 5.29 0.79
CA GLY A 678 -6.65 4.45 1.96
C GLY A 678 -6.77 5.22 3.27
N HIS A 679 -7.22 4.51 4.27
CA HIS A 679 -7.51 5.00 5.61
C HIS A 679 -7.62 3.82 6.57
N ILE A 680 -7.53 4.10 7.85
CA ILE A 680 -7.85 3.16 8.94
C ILE A 680 -8.26 3.97 10.17
N SER A 681 -9.12 3.41 11.02
CA SER A 681 -9.37 3.92 12.36
C SER A 681 -8.94 2.91 13.41
N TYR A 682 -8.22 3.37 14.41
CA TYR A 682 -7.75 2.54 15.52
C TYR A 682 -8.57 2.81 16.78
N ILE A 683 -8.95 1.74 17.47
CA ILE A 683 -9.50 1.78 18.81
C ILE A 683 -8.51 1.14 19.76
N GLU A 684 -8.13 1.88 20.79
CA GLU A 684 -7.25 1.42 21.86
C GLU A 684 -8.10 0.95 23.04
N LEU A 685 -7.97 -0.32 23.43
CA LEU A 685 -8.63 -0.90 24.59
C LEU A 685 -7.59 -1.23 25.67
N ASP A 686 -7.84 -0.83 26.92
CA ASP A 686 -6.91 -1.01 28.04
C ASP A 686 -7.06 -2.37 28.74
N GLY A 687 -8.13 -3.14 28.42
CA GLY A 687 -8.55 -4.31 29.17
C GLY A 687 -8.22 -5.63 28.49
N ASP A 688 -8.48 -6.71 29.23
CA ASP A 688 -8.46 -8.08 28.71
C ASP A 688 -9.69 -8.32 27.83
N THR A 689 -9.48 -8.26 26.51
CA THR A 689 -10.53 -8.42 25.50
C THR A 689 -10.96 -9.88 25.30
N VAL A 690 -10.12 -10.85 25.68
CA VAL A 690 -10.36 -12.29 25.48
C VAL A 690 -11.59 -12.76 26.24
N ASN A 691 -11.81 -12.20 27.42
CA ASN A 691 -12.92 -12.60 28.30
C ASN A 691 -14.26 -11.94 27.94
N ASN A 692 -14.31 -11.01 26.99
CA ASN A 692 -15.55 -10.33 26.61
C ASN A 692 -15.65 -10.10 25.10
N VAL A 693 -15.81 -11.18 24.35
CA VAL A 693 -15.95 -11.16 22.89
C VAL A 693 -17.20 -10.40 22.43
N ASP A 694 -18.27 -10.38 23.23
CA ASP A 694 -19.50 -9.65 22.89
C ASP A 694 -19.28 -8.13 22.92
N ALA A 695 -18.52 -7.63 23.89
CA ALA A 695 -18.12 -6.23 23.92
C ALA A 695 -17.17 -5.90 22.75
N PHE A 696 -16.26 -6.82 22.40
CA PHE A 696 -15.39 -6.65 21.23
C PHE A 696 -16.21 -6.56 19.93
N GLU A 697 -17.15 -7.47 19.72
CA GLU A 697 -18.08 -7.42 18.58
C GLU A 697 -18.87 -6.11 18.55
N THR A 698 -19.30 -5.61 19.71
CA THR A 698 -20.01 -4.33 19.81
C THR A 698 -19.16 -3.18 19.27
N VAL A 699 -17.85 -3.16 19.54
CA VAL A 699 -16.93 -2.15 18.98
C VAL A 699 -16.86 -2.26 17.45
N VAL A 700 -16.78 -3.48 16.91
CA VAL A 700 -16.78 -3.70 15.45
C VAL A 700 -18.09 -3.22 14.83
N ARG A 701 -19.23 -3.44 15.49
CA ARG A 701 -20.54 -2.94 15.03
C ARG A 701 -20.61 -1.40 15.06
N ILE A 702 -20.06 -0.76 16.08
CA ILE A 702 -19.96 0.71 16.12
C ILE A 702 -19.11 1.23 14.96
N MET A 703 -18.01 0.54 14.58
CA MET A 703 -17.24 0.91 13.40
C MET A 703 -18.11 0.87 12.13
N HIS A 704 -18.87 -0.20 11.93
CA HIS A 704 -19.81 -0.32 10.81
C HIS A 704 -20.81 0.84 10.79
N ASP A 705 -21.47 1.10 11.92
CA ASP A 705 -22.53 2.13 12.05
C ASP A 705 -21.99 3.56 11.86
N CYS A 706 -20.72 3.80 12.19
CA CYS A 706 -20.05 5.09 11.98
C CYS A 706 -19.48 5.27 10.56
N GLY A 707 -19.69 4.31 9.66
CA GLY A 707 -19.24 4.40 8.27
C GLY A 707 -17.72 4.23 8.09
N ILE A 708 -17.07 3.53 9.01
CA ILE A 708 -15.66 3.17 8.89
C ILE A 708 -15.48 2.19 7.72
N GLY A 709 -14.50 2.40 6.86
CA GLY A 709 -14.18 1.49 5.76
C GLY A 709 -13.18 0.40 6.15
N TYR A 710 -12.28 0.75 7.07
CA TYR A 710 -11.27 -0.15 7.61
C TYR A 710 -10.92 0.27 9.02
N GLY A 711 -10.94 -0.68 9.95
CA GLY A 711 -10.68 -0.43 11.36
C GLY A 711 -9.89 -1.56 12.03
N ALA A 712 -9.14 -1.21 13.05
CA ALA A 712 -8.39 -2.12 13.91
C ALA A 712 -8.68 -1.83 15.37
N ILE A 713 -8.63 -2.88 16.19
CA ILE A 713 -8.76 -2.78 17.64
C ILE A 713 -7.46 -3.24 18.25
N ASN A 714 -6.74 -2.30 18.86
CA ASN A 714 -5.51 -2.55 19.57
C ASN A 714 -5.79 -2.80 21.04
N HIS A 715 -5.09 -3.76 21.61
CA HIS A 715 -5.12 -4.09 23.02
C HIS A 715 -3.79 -4.70 23.43
N PRO A 716 -3.42 -4.71 24.73
CA PRO A 716 -2.17 -5.32 25.16
C PRO A 716 -2.11 -6.83 24.84
N VAL A 717 -1.06 -7.25 24.17
CA VAL A 717 -0.75 -8.66 23.86
C VAL A 717 0.68 -8.94 24.30
N ASP A 718 0.93 -8.74 25.62
CA ASP A 718 2.23 -8.96 26.19
C ASP A 718 2.53 -10.46 26.28
N ARG A 719 3.79 -10.81 26.21
CA ARG A 719 4.25 -12.21 26.33
C ARG A 719 5.39 -12.33 27.33
N ASP A 720 5.30 -13.31 28.18
CA ASP A 720 6.44 -13.75 28.98
C ASP A 720 7.15 -14.90 28.25
N PRO A 721 8.36 -14.69 27.71
CA PRO A 721 9.07 -15.71 26.94
C PRO A 721 9.52 -16.90 27.80
N VAL A 722 9.57 -16.78 29.13
CA VAL A 722 9.98 -17.86 30.06
C VAL A 722 8.87 -18.87 30.28
N CYS A 723 7.64 -18.41 30.55
CA CYS A 723 6.53 -19.31 30.81
C CYS A 723 5.54 -19.44 29.64
N GLY A 724 5.70 -18.65 28.57
CA GLY A 724 4.82 -18.65 27.42
C GLY A 724 3.45 -18.04 27.66
N TYR A 725 3.26 -17.23 28.72
CA TYR A 725 2.02 -16.51 28.93
C TYR A 725 1.84 -15.44 27.86
N VAL A 726 0.63 -15.33 27.32
CA VAL A 726 0.23 -14.28 26.38
C VAL A 726 -1.03 -13.60 26.92
N GLY A 727 -1.02 -12.28 27.03
CA GLY A 727 -2.11 -11.48 27.56
C GLY A 727 -1.62 -10.17 28.16
N VAL A 728 -2.41 -9.57 29.03
CA VAL A 728 -2.01 -8.33 29.72
C VAL A 728 -1.01 -8.63 30.83
N ILE A 729 0.23 -8.16 30.69
CA ILE A 729 1.26 -8.19 31.73
C ILE A 729 1.53 -6.76 32.15
N LYS A 730 1.23 -6.43 33.41
CA LYS A 730 1.59 -5.13 34.00
C LYS A 730 3.06 -5.22 34.51
N ASP A 731 3.25 -5.33 35.80
CA ASP A 731 4.57 -5.44 36.42
C ASP A 731 4.96 -6.90 36.76
N VAL A 732 3.96 -7.80 36.76
CA VAL A 732 4.13 -9.20 37.18
C VAL A 732 3.38 -10.11 36.20
N CYS A 733 4.05 -11.15 35.74
CA CYS A 733 3.40 -12.16 34.89
C CYS A 733 2.30 -12.91 35.66
N PRO A 734 1.05 -12.90 35.19
CA PRO A 734 -0.07 -13.56 35.90
C PRO A 734 0.09 -15.08 36.02
N ARG A 735 0.89 -15.68 35.14
CA ARG A 735 1.07 -17.16 35.13
C ARG A 735 2.17 -17.66 36.03
N CYS A 736 3.34 -17.03 36.02
CA CYS A 736 4.50 -17.54 36.76
C CYS A 736 4.97 -16.62 37.90
N GLY A 737 4.39 -15.44 38.06
CA GLY A 737 4.74 -14.47 39.10
C GLY A 737 6.07 -13.76 38.90
N ARG A 738 6.72 -13.88 37.73
CA ARG A 738 7.99 -13.22 37.43
C ARG A 738 7.76 -11.72 37.26
N HIS A 739 8.65 -10.90 37.83
CA HIS A 739 8.63 -9.44 37.65
C HIS A 739 9.34 -9.01 36.36
N GLU A 740 8.92 -7.86 35.81
CA GLU A 740 9.64 -7.20 34.72
C GLU A 740 11.07 -6.85 35.15
N GLY A 741 12.06 -7.15 34.32
CA GLY A 741 13.49 -6.97 34.63
C GLY A 741 14.17 -8.18 35.29
N GLU A 742 13.45 -9.24 35.59
CA GLU A 742 14.02 -10.50 36.10
C GLU A 742 14.38 -11.45 34.95
N GLY A 743 15.64 -11.48 34.54
CA GLY A 743 16.14 -12.36 33.49
C GLY A 743 15.79 -11.88 32.07
N VAL A 744 15.15 -12.73 31.25
CA VAL A 744 14.75 -12.37 29.87
C VAL A 744 13.63 -11.32 29.93
N GLU A 745 13.77 -10.22 29.17
CA GLU A 745 12.74 -9.17 29.11
C GLU A 745 11.38 -9.71 28.66
N MET A 746 10.31 -9.15 29.22
CA MET A 746 8.94 -9.43 28.78
C MET A 746 8.67 -8.68 27.47
N GLU A 747 8.09 -9.38 26.52
CA GLU A 747 7.69 -8.81 25.24
C GLU A 747 6.36 -8.07 25.43
N LYS A 748 6.40 -6.73 25.40
CA LYS A 748 5.20 -5.89 25.51
C LYS A 748 4.82 -5.35 24.13
N VAL A 749 3.65 -5.75 23.65
CA VAL A 749 3.14 -5.36 22.32
C VAL A 749 1.79 -4.70 22.49
N THR A 750 1.72 -3.40 22.23
CA THR A 750 0.48 -2.62 22.34
C THR A 750 -0.05 -2.07 21.04
N CYS A 751 0.82 -1.81 20.06
CA CYS A 751 0.44 -1.35 18.73
C CYS A 751 1.62 -1.51 17.78
N PHE A 752 1.37 -2.07 16.58
CA PHE A 752 2.40 -2.21 15.54
C PHE A 752 2.61 -0.95 14.71
N ASP A 753 1.57 -0.12 14.57
CA ASP A 753 1.57 1.04 13.66
C ASP A 753 1.97 2.37 14.32
N CYS A 754 1.84 2.51 15.62
CA CYS A 754 2.10 3.79 16.27
C CYS A 754 3.49 3.90 16.88
N ASN A 755 4.44 2.97 16.63
CA ASN A 755 5.75 2.93 17.32
C ASN A 755 5.56 3.17 18.83
N GLY A 756 4.41 2.65 19.29
CA GLY A 756 3.77 3.16 20.43
C GLY A 756 4.42 2.71 21.69
N ARG A 757 5.05 3.48 22.18
CA ARG A 757 5.08 3.77 23.60
C ARG A 757 5.30 5.23 23.75
#